data_cfc0f711ca3ad065be6433bc5663dcf4
#
_entry.id   cfc0f711ca3ad065be6433bc5663dcf4
#
_cell.length_a   1.000
_cell.length_b   1.000
_cell.length_c   1.000
_cell.angle_alpha   90.00
_cell.angle_beta   90.00
_cell.angle_gamma   90.00
#
_symmetry.space_group_name_H-M   'P 1'
#
loop_
_entity.id
_entity.type
_entity.pdbx_description
1 polymer ?
#
loop_
_entity_poly.entity_id
_entity_poly.type
_entity_poly.pdbx_seq_one_letter_code
_entity_poly.pdbx_strand_id
1 'polypeptide(L)'
;MRVAIVGAGPAGLYLAILLKRDNPGHQVTVFERNRLEDGFGFGVVFSDETMENVGEADPETNRAMAEAAAHWDDIEIHFRGSVTRSTGHRFSGVERKTLLELLARRARALGVEILGQREIRTPADCGPADLVVAADGVASLLRDHLADQFQPQLDWRTNRFVWLGTTRPFPAFTFYFKPSPAGLWRTHAYQYAPGRSTFIVEAREETWQASGLREDDEAGTVAYLERLFKEELEGHRLLANRSIWRRFPTVRNGRWHAGNVVLLGDAAHTAHFSVGSGTKLAMEDAIALAAALSSGKPVPEALADYETARRPGVESLQRAAQASLEWFESVERYQELDPLQFAFTMLTRSLRITHENLRLRDPALVAQVDRWFAGLASKQSGRPVSLDPVPPPIFTPYRLRDLVLTNRIVVSPMCQYRAEDGFVNDWHLVHLGSRAIGGAGLVITEMTDVCREGRITPGCAGMYLDGHVAAWRRIVEYVHRETDAKIGIQLAHAGRKGSTRPPWEGNNEPLATGNWPLLAASAIPYLPTCQTPREMTRADMDEVRDAFVRAARMSQEAGFDLIELHLAHGYLLSTFISPLTNRRADEYGGTLANRMRYPLEVIRAVRAEWRTKPISVRISAVDWTPGGLEAADGVEVARLAVAAGADIVDVSAGGTVAEAKPVYGRLFQTPFSDRIRHEARVPTMTVGNIASAADANTILAAGRADLVVLARAHIWDPYWTRHAARELGYRLPWPSPYARADSFTPRPR
;
A
#
# COMPACT_ATOMS: atom_id res chain seq x y z
N MET A 1 0.53 34.46 -27.63
CA MET A 1 1.74 33.63 -27.45
C MET A 1 1.96 32.71 -28.63
N ARG A 2 3.23 32.45 -28.95
CA ARG A 2 3.62 31.34 -29.86
C ARG A 2 3.92 30.12 -29.00
N VAL A 3 3.14 29.06 -29.18
CA VAL A 3 3.25 27.84 -28.40
C VAL A 3 3.64 26.68 -29.31
N ALA A 4 4.75 26.04 -28.99
CA ALA A 4 5.24 24.84 -29.66
C ALA A 4 4.93 23.62 -28.78
N ILE A 5 4.13 22.69 -29.28
CA ILE A 5 3.77 21.45 -28.57
C ILE A 5 4.44 20.29 -29.29
N VAL A 6 5.28 19.52 -28.59
CA VAL A 6 5.98 18.38 -29.14
C VAL A 6 5.27 17.11 -28.75
N GLY A 7 4.64 16.44 -29.72
CA GLY A 7 3.82 15.24 -29.56
C GLY A 7 2.33 15.49 -29.84
N ALA A 8 1.79 14.82 -30.85
CA ALA A 8 0.37 14.81 -31.20
C ALA A 8 -0.39 13.67 -30.48
N GLY A 9 0.01 13.36 -29.24
CA GLY A 9 -0.73 12.47 -28.36
C GLY A 9 -1.95 13.17 -27.74
N PRO A 10 -2.76 12.42 -26.91
CA PRO A 10 -3.96 13.00 -26.28
C PRO A 10 -3.67 14.28 -25.50
N ALA A 11 -2.57 14.33 -24.72
CA ALA A 11 -2.19 15.50 -23.95
C ALA A 11 -1.91 16.72 -24.82
N GLY A 12 -1.05 16.56 -25.83
CA GLY A 12 -0.63 17.68 -26.69
C GLY A 12 -1.76 18.24 -27.56
N LEU A 13 -2.55 17.35 -28.18
CA LEU A 13 -3.70 17.77 -28.98
C LEU A 13 -4.79 18.44 -28.13
N TYR A 14 -5.06 17.87 -26.94
CA TYR A 14 -6.10 18.43 -26.07
C TYR A 14 -5.67 19.79 -25.50
N LEU A 15 -4.40 19.95 -25.09
CA LEU A 15 -3.87 21.24 -24.70
C LEU A 15 -4.00 22.29 -25.85
N ALA A 16 -3.64 21.89 -27.06
CA ALA A 16 -3.77 22.79 -28.25
C ALA A 16 -5.20 23.29 -28.46
N ILE A 17 -6.19 22.39 -28.29
CA ILE A 17 -7.61 22.72 -28.34
C ILE A 17 -7.96 23.77 -27.27
N LEU A 18 -7.62 23.51 -26.02
CA LEU A 18 -7.94 24.36 -24.88
C LEU A 18 -7.32 25.75 -25.03
N LEU A 19 -6.04 25.85 -25.40
CA LEU A 19 -5.37 27.13 -25.62
C LEU A 19 -6.00 27.96 -26.70
N LYS A 20 -6.42 27.33 -27.80
CA LYS A 20 -7.09 28.05 -28.92
C LYS A 20 -8.53 28.43 -28.60
N ARG A 21 -9.21 27.66 -27.75
CA ARG A 21 -10.53 28.04 -27.24
C ARG A 21 -10.46 29.26 -26.31
N ASP A 22 -9.50 29.24 -25.39
CA ASP A 22 -9.33 30.30 -24.40
C ASP A 22 -8.89 31.60 -25.06
N ASN A 23 -7.97 31.51 -26.02
CA ASN A 23 -7.49 32.66 -26.76
C ASN A 23 -7.19 32.30 -28.24
N PRO A 24 -8.12 32.58 -29.17
CA PRO A 24 -7.92 32.34 -30.61
C PRO A 24 -6.68 33.03 -31.21
N GLY A 25 -6.16 34.08 -30.56
CA GLY A 25 -4.96 34.82 -30.99
C GLY A 25 -3.65 34.06 -30.70
N HIS A 26 -3.67 32.96 -29.98
CA HIS A 26 -2.47 32.13 -29.79
C HIS A 26 -2.05 31.49 -31.13
N GLN A 27 -0.75 31.50 -31.40
CA GLN A 27 -0.16 30.73 -32.50
C GLN A 27 0.30 29.40 -31.92
N VAL A 28 -0.44 28.31 -32.22
CA VAL A 28 -0.18 26.99 -31.68
C VAL A 28 0.25 26.05 -32.78
N THR A 29 1.46 25.52 -32.69
CA THR A 29 1.99 24.51 -33.63
C THR A 29 2.28 23.21 -32.86
N VAL A 30 1.74 22.10 -33.36
CA VAL A 30 1.99 20.73 -32.80
C VAL A 30 2.92 20.00 -33.73
N PHE A 31 4.01 19.45 -33.20
CA PHE A 31 4.98 18.65 -33.93
C PHE A 31 4.81 17.16 -33.59
N GLU A 32 4.77 16.30 -34.61
CA GLU A 32 4.64 14.85 -34.42
C GLU A 32 5.69 14.13 -35.29
N ARG A 33 6.46 13.23 -34.66
CA ARG A 33 7.53 12.50 -35.38
C ARG A 33 7.03 11.45 -36.38
N ASN A 34 5.84 10.89 -36.13
CA ASN A 34 5.23 9.88 -36.98
C ASN A 34 4.27 10.53 -37.99
N ARG A 35 3.72 9.73 -38.89
CA ARG A 35 2.56 10.15 -39.69
C ARG A 35 1.36 10.29 -38.77
N LEU A 36 0.49 11.23 -39.02
CA LEU A 36 -0.71 11.48 -38.19
C LEU A 36 -1.71 10.31 -38.26
N GLU A 37 -1.66 9.53 -39.35
CA GLU A 37 -2.49 8.34 -39.54
C GLU A 37 -1.98 7.10 -38.79
N ASP A 38 -0.72 7.13 -38.33
CA ASP A 38 -0.09 6.02 -37.61
C ASP A 38 -0.61 5.96 -36.16
N GLY A 39 -1.65 5.16 -35.93
CA GLY A 39 -2.14 4.86 -34.58
C GLY A 39 -1.42 3.65 -34.00
N PHE A 40 -0.91 3.76 -32.77
CA PHE A 40 -0.33 2.64 -32.02
C PHE A 40 -1.27 2.22 -30.90
N GLY A 41 -1.34 0.91 -30.60
CA GLY A 41 -2.22 0.34 -29.59
C GLY A 41 -3.66 0.21 -30.09
N PHE A 42 -4.59 -0.04 -29.19
CA PHE A 42 -5.98 -0.37 -29.50
C PHE A 42 -6.94 0.58 -28.76
N GLY A 43 -7.54 0.14 -27.66
CA GLY A 43 -8.48 0.96 -26.90
C GLY A 43 -7.84 1.68 -25.73
N VAL A 44 -8.42 2.80 -25.34
CA VAL A 44 -8.15 3.52 -24.10
C VAL A 44 -9.41 3.58 -23.25
N VAL A 45 -9.27 3.56 -21.92
CA VAL A 45 -10.38 3.53 -20.95
C VAL A 45 -10.47 4.86 -20.23
N PHE A 46 -11.70 5.33 -20.04
CA PHE A 46 -12.04 6.50 -19.26
C PHE A 46 -13.06 6.15 -18.17
N SER A 47 -12.97 6.80 -17.02
CA SER A 47 -14.04 6.81 -16.01
C SER A 47 -15.02 7.95 -16.30
N ASP A 48 -16.23 7.87 -15.73
CA ASP A 48 -17.22 8.95 -15.83
C ASP A 48 -16.66 10.28 -15.33
N GLU A 49 -15.94 10.31 -14.21
CA GLU A 49 -15.28 11.51 -13.68
C GLU A 49 -14.36 12.19 -14.71
N THR A 50 -13.64 11.38 -15.52
CA THR A 50 -12.78 11.94 -16.57
C THR A 50 -13.61 12.55 -17.69
N MET A 51 -14.68 11.87 -18.09
CA MET A 51 -15.58 12.40 -19.13
C MET A 51 -16.27 13.68 -18.66
N GLU A 52 -16.64 13.79 -17.39
CA GLU A 52 -17.17 15.02 -16.78
C GLU A 52 -16.16 16.15 -16.84
N ASN A 53 -14.91 15.93 -16.37
CA ASN A 53 -13.83 16.94 -16.42
C ASN A 53 -13.56 17.44 -17.86
N VAL A 54 -13.56 16.52 -18.83
CA VAL A 54 -13.42 16.88 -20.26
C VAL A 54 -14.64 17.68 -20.73
N GLY A 55 -15.84 17.30 -20.28
CA GLY A 55 -17.09 17.99 -20.61
C GLY A 55 -17.16 19.43 -20.10
N GLU A 56 -16.66 19.67 -18.89
CA GLU A 56 -16.55 21.01 -18.32
C GLU A 56 -15.54 21.87 -19.12
N ALA A 57 -14.38 21.28 -19.45
CA ALA A 57 -13.33 21.98 -20.17
C ALA A 57 -13.64 22.19 -21.66
N ASP A 58 -14.16 21.20 -22.38
CA ASP A 58 -14.59 21.27 -23.77
C ASP A 58 -15.78 20.35 -24.07
N PRO A 59 -17.04 20.87 -24.00
CA PRO A 59 -18.25 20.11 -24.27
C PRO A 59 -18.32 19.44 -25.64
N GLU A 60 -17.71 20.03 -26.67
CA GLU A 60 -17.69 19.49 -28.03
C GLU A 60 -16.80 18.27 -28.14
N THR A 61 -15.59 18.32 -27.56
CA THR A 61 -14.69 17.15 -27.47
C THR A 61 -15.33 16.02 -26.66
N ASN A 62 -15.96 16.34 -25.53
CA ASN A 62 -16.63 15.32 -24.71
C ASN A 62 -17.76 14.63 -25.47
N ARG A 63 -18.61 15.39 -26.18
CA ARG A 63 -19.69 14.81 -27.00
C ARG A 63 -19.14 13.87 -28.05
N ALA A 64 -18.12 14.29 -28.80
CA ALA A 64 -17.50 13.47 -29.83
C ALA A 64 -16.86 12.20 -29.27
N MET A 65 -16.26 12.26 -28.08
CA MET A 65 -15.71 11.09 -27.40
C MET A 65 -16.82 10.14 -26.93
N ALA A 66 -17.88 10.66 -26.34
CA ALA A 66 -19.02 9.88 -25.86
C ALA A 66 -19.74 9.13 -26.99
N GLU A 67 -19.91 9.78 -28.15
CA GLU A 67 -20.51 9.16 -29.35
C GLU A 67 -19.65 8.02 -29.93
N ALA A 68 -18.32 8.07 -29.74
CA ALA A 68 -17.39 7.07 -30.23
C ALA A 68 -17.11 5.95 -29.21
N ALA A 69 -17.58 6.08 -27.97
CA ALA A 69 -17.24 5.19 -26.88
C ALA A 69 -18.12 3.93 -26.85
N ALA A 70 -17.51 2.81 -26.46
CA ALA A 70 -18.21 1.65 -25.92
C ALA A 70 -18.32 1.80 -24.39
N HIS A 71 -19.45 1.43 -23.80
CA HIS A 71 -19.72 1.58 -22.38
C HIS A 71 -19.95 0.22 -21.73
N TRP A 72 -19.48 0.05 -20.50
CA TRP A 72 -19.76 -1.12 -19.65
C TRP A 72 -19.65 -0.76 -18.16
N ASP A 73 -20.42 -1.47 -17.35
CA ASP A 73 -20.48 -1.26 -15.90
C ASP A 73 -19.70 -2.30 -15.11
N ASP A 74 -19.41 -3.44 -15.72
CA ASP A 74 -18.99 -4.64 -15.02
C ASP A 74 -17.49 -4.92 -15.16
N ILE A 75 -16.96 -5.54 -14.12
CA ILE A 75 -15.64 -6.19 -14.13
C ILE A 75 -15.87 -7.69 -13.93
N GLU A 76 -15.30 -8.52 -14.79
CA GLU A 76 -15.28 -9.98 -14.66
C GLU A 76 -13.87 -10.49 -14.36
N ILE A 77 -13.77 -11.34 -13.36
CA ILE A 77 -12.52 -11.93 -12.90
C ILE A 77 -12.62 -13.44 -13.00
N HIS A 78 -11.87 -14.01 -13.94
CA HIS A 78 -11.81 -15.45 -14.19
C HIS A 78 -10.60 -16.03 -13.47
N PHE A 79 -10.85 -16.79 -12.41
CA PHE A 79 -9.81 -17.38 -11.59
C PHE A 79 -10.16 -18.80 -11.15
N ARG A 80 -9.29 -19.77 -11.44
CA ARG A 80 -9.43 -21.19 -11.06
C ARG A 80 -10.79 -21.80 -11.43
N GLY A 81 -11.26 -21.52 -12.64
CA GLY A 81 -12.54 -22.03 -13.15
C GLY A 81 -13.79 -21.34 -12.62
N SER A 82 -13.64 -20.35 -11.75
CA SER A 82 -14.73 -19.52 -11.25
C SER A 82 -14.71 -18.15 -11.91
N VAL A 83 -15.91 -17.56 -12.08
CA VAL A 83 -16.08 -16.19 -12.56
C VAL A 83 -16.75 -15.37 -11.46
N THR A 84 -16.05 -14.33 -11.02
CA THR A 84 -16.63 -13.33 -10.12
C THR A 84 -16.90 -12.06 -10.90
N ARG A 85 -18.15 -11.59 -10.85
CA ARG A 85 -18.57 -10.35 -11.51
C ARG A 85 -18.84 -9.27 -10.48
N SER A 86 -18.31 -8.07 -10.73
CA SER A 86 -18.58 -6.85 -9.94
C SER A 86 -19.19 -5.80 -10.86
N THR A 87 -20.20 -5.10 -10.40
CA THR A 87 -20.95 -4.11 -11.18
C THR A 87 -20.79 -2.69 -10.65
N GLY A 88 -21.34 -1.69 -11.36
CA GLY A 88 -21.37 -0.29 -10.93
C GLY A 88 -20.04 0.46 -11.09
N HIS A 89 -19.15 -0.02 -11.95
CA HIS A 89 -17.83 0.61 -12.15
C HIS A 89 -17.82 1.74 -13.18
N ARG A 90 -18.74 1.70 -14.15
CA ARG A 90 -18.98 2.73 -15.18
C ARG A 90 -17.71 3.14 -15.92
N PHE A 91 -17.42 2.43 -17.00
CA PHE A 91 -16.27 2.68 -17.86
C PHE A 91 -16.70 3.02 -19.27
N SER A 92 -15.89 3.81 -19.94
CA SER A 92 -15.99 4.10 -21.37
C SER A 92 -14.70 3.72 -22.08
N GLY A 93 -14.79 2.97 -23.16
CA GLY A 93 -13.65 2.61 -24.01
C GLY A 93 -13.74 3.30 -25.36
N VAL A 94 -12.65 3.90 -25.80
CA VAL A 94 -12.56 4.55 -27.11
C VAL A 94 -11.36 3.98 -27.87
N GLU A 95 -11.51 3.71 -29.17
CA GLU A 95 -10.36 3.36 -30.00
C GLU A 95 -9.33 4.49 -29.98
N ARG A 96 -8.07 4.17 -29.66
CA ARG A 96 -7.01 5.18 -29.56
C ARG A 96 -6.84 5.99 -30.84
N LYS A 97 -6.93 5.34 -32.01
CA LYS A 97 -6.83 6.00 -33.30
C LYS A 97 -7.98 6.99 -33.50
N THR A 98 -9.20 6.57 -33.26
CA THR A 98 -10.41 7.41 -33.31
C THR A 98 -10.30 8.61 -32.38
N LEU A 99 -9.83 8.41 -31.15
CA LEU A 99 -9.58 9.52 -30.20
C LEU A 99 -8.62 10.56 -30.77
N LEU A 100 -7.47 10.12 -31.31
CA LEU A 100 -6.48 11.04 -31.89
C LEU A 100 -7.03 11.79 -33.12
N GLU A 101 -7.79 11.10 -33.98
CA GLU A 101 -8.45 11.72 -35.15
C GLU A 101 -9.48 12.77 -34.73
N LEU A 102 -10.29 12.48 -33.71
CA LEU A 102 -11.27 13.45 -33.16
C LEU A 102 -10.55 14.68 -32.61
N LEU A 103 -9.53 14.51 -31.80
CA LEU A 103 -8.76 15.62 -31.23
C LEU A 103 -8.03 16.43 -32.31
N ALA A 104 -7.38 15.76 -33.27
CA ALA A 104 -6.67 16.45 -34.36
C ALA A 104 -7.63 17.23 -35.27
N ARG A 105 -8.81 16.69 -35.60
CA ARG A 105 -9.84 17.37 -36.36
C ARG A 105 -10.33 18.63 -35.63
N ARG A 106 -10.61 18.52 -34.32
CA ARG A 106 -11.02 19.61 -33.46
C ARG A 106 -9.97 20.72 -33.38
N ALA A 107 -8.69 20.32 -33.15
CA ALA A 107 -7.56 21.25 -33.10
C ALA A 107 -7.39 22.03 -34.41
N ARG A 108 -7.45 21.35 -35.56
CA ARG A 108 -7.40 22.01 -36.91
C ARG A 108 -8.56 22.97 -37.12
N ALA A 109 -9.77 22.60 -36.72
CA ALA A 109 -10.95 23.45 -36.81
C ALA A 109 -10.80 24.77 -36.03
N LEU A 110 -10.01 24.76 -34.95
CA LEU A 110 -9.66 25.93 -34.16
C LEU A 110 -8.40 26.67 -34.67
N GLY A 111 -7.81 26.24 -35.79
CA GLY A 111 -6.66 26.90 -36.40
C GLY A 111 -5.32 26.51 -35.78
N VAL A 112 -5.23 25.31 -35.21
CA VAL A 112 -3.94 24.72 -34.78
C VAL A 112 -3.20 24.15 -35.98
N GLU A 113 -1.93 24.49 -36.15
CA GLU A 113 -1.08 23.90 -37.15
C GLU A 113 -0.50 22.56 -36.60
N ILE A 114 -0.67 21.45 -37.35
CA ILE A 114 -0.17 20.12 -36.94
C ILE A 114 0.80 19.61 -38.02
N LEU A 115 2.07 19.46 -37.64
CA LEU A 115 3.15 19.08 -38.53
C LEU A 115 3.60 17.62 -38.20
N GLY A 116 3.15 16.67 -39.04
CA GLY A 116 3.59 15.26 -38.96
C GLY A 116 4.97 15.04 -39.56
N GLN A 117 5.59 13.91 -39.24
CA GLN A 117 6.94 13.51 -39.67
C GLN A 117 8.01 14.56 -39.31
N ARG A 118 7.83 15.24 -38.17
CA ARG A 118 8.72 16.28 -37.64
C ARG A 118 9.21 15.90 -36.26
N GLU A 119 10.38 15.30 -36.19
CA GLU A 119 11.02 14.96 -34.90
C GLU A 119 11.69 16.20 -34.30
N ILE A 120 11.39 16.51 -33.07
CA ILE A 120 11.98 17.59 -32.26
C ILE A 120 12.86 16.93 -31.19
N ARG A 121 14.10 17.31 -31.12
CA ARG A 121 15.08 16.76 -30.17
C ARG A 121 15.51 17.76 -29.12
N THR A 122 15.48 19.04 -29.47
CA THR A 122 15.83 20.15 -28.57
C THR A 122 14.78 21.25 -28.67
N PRO A 123 14.61 22.09 -27.64
CA PRO A 123 13.70 23.21 -27.71
C PRO A 123 13.96 24.18 -28.89
N ALA A 124 15.21 24.30 -29.34
CA ALA A 124 15.61 25.14 -30.46
C ALA A 124 15.04 24.64 -31.80
N ASP A 125 14.80 23.34 -31.96
CA ASP A 125 14.23 22.75 -33.18
C ASP A 125 12.78 23.19 -33.44
N CYS A 126 12.10 23.71 -32.41
CA CYS A 126 10.74 24.27 -32.52
C CYS A 126 10.73 25.65 -33.17
N GLY A 127 11.88 26.31 -33.39
CA GLY A 127 11.96 27.70 -33.77
C GLY A 127 11.55 28.67 -32.64
N PRO A 128 11.31 29.94 -32.94
CA PRO A 128 10.97 30.92 -31.92
C PRO A 128 9.61 30.62 -31.25
N ALA A 129 9.62 30.23 -29.99
CA ALA A 129 8.42 29.95 -29.21
C ALA A 129 8.49 30.67 -27.84
N ASP A 130 7.37 31.22 -27.39
CA ASP A 130 7.23 31.80 -26.06
C ASP A 130 7.08 30.71 -25.00
N LEU A 131 6.54 29.54 -25.42
CA LEU A 131 6.37 28.32 -24.59
C LEU A 131 6.62 27.09 -25.46
N VAL A 132 7.40 26.13 -24.92
CA VAL A 132 7.60 24.80 -25.48
C VAL A 132 7.01 23.74 -24.53
N VAL A 133 6.10 22.90 -25.04
CA VAL A 133 5.45 21.84 -24.27
C VAL A 133 5.97 20.49 -24.74
N ALA A 134 6.64 19.76 -23.86
CA ALA A 134 7.08 18.40 -24.11
C ALA A 134 5.94 17.43 -23.76
N ALA A 135 5.17 17.02 -24.78
CA ALA A 135 4.10 16.03 -24.72
C ALA A 135 4.45 14.78 -25.57
N ASP A 136 5.75 14.51 -25.75
CA ASP A 136 6.36 13.50 -26.60
C ASP A 136 6.44 12.09 -25.98
N GLY A 137 5.74 11.92 -24.84
CA GLY A 137 5.46 10.62 -24.24
C GLY A 137 6.62 10.07 -23.38
N VAL A 138 6.52 8.79 -23.07
CA VAL A 138 7.43 8.11 -22.12
C VAL A 138 8.90 8.20 -22.52
N ALA A 139 9.22 8.17 -23.83
CA ALA A 139 10.57 8.33 -24.38
C ALA A 139 10.83 9.77 -24.82
N SER A 140 10.50 10.74 -23.98
CA SER A 140 10.63 12.17 -24.26
C SER A 140 12.07 12.58 -24.52
N LEU A 141 12.35 13.05 -25.73
CA LEU A 141 13.68 13.56 -26.09
C LEU A 141 13.96 14.92 -25.45
N LEU A 142 12.92 15.75 -25.27
CA LEU A 142 13.06 17.06 -24.62
C LEU A 142 13.37 16.91 -23.13
N ARG A 143 12.69 15.97 -22.42
CA ARG A 143 13.01 15.65 -21.02
C ARG A 143 14.45 15.18 -20.88
N ASP A 144 14.89 14.27 -21.75
CA ASP A 144 16.23 13.69 -21.71
C ASP A 144 17.30 14.73 -22.07
N HIS A 145 17.00 15.65 -23.03
CA HIS A 145 17.89 16.78 -23.36
C HIS A 145 18.08 17.75 -22.19
N LEU A 146 17.07 17.94 -21.38
CA LEU A 146 17.08 18.83 -20.20
C LEU A 146 17.12 18.03 -18.87
N ALA A 147 17.74 16.86 -18.88
CA ALA A 147 17.75 15.93 -17.75
C ALA A 147 18.27 16.56 -16.44
N ASP A 148 19.32 17.41 -16.50
CA ASP A 148 19.86 18.10 -15.31
C ASP A 148 18.84 19.02 -14.66
N GLN A 149 17.89 19.57 -15.43
CA GLN A 149 16.87 20.49 -14.94
C GLN A 149 15.62 19.74 -14.46
N PHE A 150 15.17 18.72 -15.19
CA PHE A 150 13.98 17.95 -14.86
C PHE A 150 14.23 16.84 -13.85
N GLN A 151 15.47 16.36 -13.72
CA GLN A 151 15.87 15.28 -12.80
C GLN A 151 14.99 14.01 -12.96
N PRO A 152 14.95 13.41 -14.16
CA PRO A 152 14.10 12.26 -14.43
C PRO A 152 14.56 11.03 -13.63
N GLN A 153 13.59 10.28 -13.14
CA GLN A 153 13.74 8.99 -12.50
C GLN A 153 12.86 7.99 -13.25
N LEU A 154 13.49 6.97 -13.84
CA LEU A 154 12.81 5.91 -14.57
C LEU A 154 12.98 4.59 -13.82
N ASP A 155 11.90 4.05 -13.27
CA ASP A 155 11.85 2.74 -12.63
C ASP A 155 11.27 1.72 -13.63
N TRP A 156 12.14 0.90 -14.21
CA TRP A 156 11.77 -0.15 -15.16
C TRP A 156 11.27 -1.38 -14.41
N ARG A 157 9.99 -1.71 -14.62
CA ARG A 157 9.34 -2.82 -13.94
C ARG A 157 9.73 -4.17 -14.56
N THR A 158 9.55 -5.23 -13.76
CA THR A 158 10.05 -6.56 -14.12
C THR A 158 9.12 -7.31 -15.07
N ASN A 159 7.80 -7.12 -14.96
CA ASN A 159 6.85 -7.81 -15.82
C ASN A 159 6.96 -7.38 -17.28
N ARG A 160 6.74 -8.34 -18.17
CA ARG A 160 6.58 -8.14 -19.60
C ARG A 160 5.11 -8.02 -19.95
N PHE A 161 4.78 -7.12 -20.87
CA PHE A 161 3.43 -7.03 -21.43
C PHE A 161 3.47 -6.81 -22.93
N VAL A 162 2.41 -7.28 -23.59
CA VAL A 162 2.14 -7.01 -25.01
C VAL A 162 0.71 -6.49 -25.15
N TRP A 163 0.55 -5.46 -25.96
CA TRP A 163 -0.75 -4.84 -26.22
C TRP A 163 -1.30 -5.35 -27.55
N LEU A 164 -2.33 -6.19 -27.47
CA LEU A 164 -3.05 -6.76 -28.60
C LEU A 164 -4.50 -6.27 -28.64
N GLY A 165 -5.13 -6.46 -29.77
CA GLY A 165 -6.57 -6.39 -29.93
C GLY A 165 -7.17 -7.78 -30.18
N THR A 166 -8.49 -7.86 -30.21
CA THR A 166 -9.22 -9.05 -30.62
C THR A 166 -10.55 -8.69 -31.28
N THR A 167 -11.04 -9.60 -32.12
CA THR A 167 -12.38 -9.52 -32.70
C THR A 167 -13.48 -9.98 -31.73
N ARG A 168 -13.12 -10.49 -30.53
CA ARG A 168 -14.08 -10.84 -29.49
C ARG A 168 -14.62 -9.58 -28.81
N PRO A 169 -15.95 -9.34 -28.82
CA PRO A 169 -16.56 -8.28 -28.02
C PRO A 169 -16.66 -8.72 -26.55
N PHE A 170 -15.93 -8.05 -25.68
CA PHE A 170 -16.03 -8.27 -24.23
C PHE A 170 -17.11 -7.37 -23.63
N PRO A 171 -18.15 -7.90 -22.99
CA PRO A 171 -19.25 -7.09 -22.44
C PRO A 171 -18.88 -6.42 -21.10
N ALA A 172 -17.73 -6.76 -20.53
CA ALA A 172 -17.21 -6.28 -19.27
C ALA A 172 -15.70 -6.05 -19.37
N PHE A 173 -15.13 -5.33 -18.41
CA PHE A 173 -13.69 -5.33 -18.23
C PHE A 173 -13.28 -6.69 -17.64
N THR A 174 -12.71 -7.55 -18.46
CA THR A 174 -12.46 -8.96 -18.15
C THR A 174 -11.00 -9.23 -17.87
N PHE A 175 -10.74 -9.95 -16.78
CA PHE A 175 -9.43 -10.40 -16.38
C PHE A 175 -9.36 -11.92 -16.38
N TYR A 176 -8.36 -12.47 -17.05
CA TYR A 176 -8.03 -13.89 -16.98
C TYR A 176 -6.70 -14.10 -16.27
N PHE A 177 -6.66 -15.13 -15.45
CA PHE A 177 -5.45 -15.63 -14.80
C PHE A 177 -5.25 -17.07 -15.26
N LYS A 178 -4.47 -17.25 -16.33
CA LYS A 178 -4.31 -18.53 -17.04
C LYS A 178 -2.98 -19.18 -16.69
N PRO A 179 -2.97 -20.33 -15.97
CA PRO A 179 -1.76 -21.10 -15.76
C PRO A 179 -1.33 -21.83 -17.04
N SER A 180 -0.02 -21.97 -17.23
CA SER A 180 0.59 -22.77 -18.29
C SER A 180 1.84 -23.48 -17.76
N PRO A 181 2.46 -24.40 -18.50
CA PRO A 181 3.74 -24.98 -18.14
C PRO A 181 4.87 -23.94 -17.96
N ALA A 182 4.78 -22.80 -18.66
CA ALA A 182 5.75 -21.70 -18.53
C ALA A 182 5.53 -20.83 -17.28
N GLY A 183 4.34 -20.85 -16.69
CA GLY A 183 3.93 -20.03 -15.54
C GLY A 183 2.55 -19.41 -15.71
N LEU A 184 2.26 -18.36 -14.92
CA LEU A 184 0.96 -17.69 -14.90
C LEU A 184 0.93 -16.51 -15.88
N TRP A 185 -0.10 -16.49 -16.73
CA TRP A 185 -0.42 -15.40 -17.66
C TRP A 185 -1.63 -14.62 -17.17
N ARG A 186 -1.64 -13.31 -17.39
CA ARG A 186 -2.72 -12.41 -17.00
C ARG A 186 -3.20 -11.65 -18.22
N THR A 187 -4.50 -11.40 -18.31
CA THR A 187 -5.04 -10.54 -19.37
C THR A 187 -5.90 -9.43 -18.82
N HIS A 188 -5.93 -8.33 -19.56
CA HIS A 188 -6.81 -7.20 -19.36
C HIS A 188 -7.56 -6.98 -20.67
N ALA A 189 -8.84 -7.37 -20.72
CA ALA A 189 -9.64 -7.29 -21.93
C ALA A 189 -10.86 -6.40 -21.74
N TYR A 190 -11.13 -5.51 -22.70
CA TYR A 190 -12.28 -4.60 -22.68
C TYR A 190 -12.60 -4.11 -24.10
N GLN A 191 -13.89 -3.90 -24.36
CA GLN A 191 -14.36 -3.41 -25.65
C GLN A 191 -14.03 -1.93 -25.83
N TYR A 192 -13.66 -1.53 -27.04
CA TYR A 192 -13.41 -0.14 -27.39
C TYR A 192 -14.17 0.32 -28.66
N ALA A 193 -14.71 -0.64 -29.42
CA ALA A 193 -15.54 -0.41 -30.58
C ALA A 193 -16.45 -1.62 -30.83
N PRO A 194 -17.54 -1.53 -31.59
CA PRO A 194 -18.39 -2.66 -31.93
C PRO A 194 -17.59 -3.81 -32.53
N GLY A 195 -17.67 -4.99 -31.88
CA GLY A 195 -16.97 -6.21 -32.31
C GLY A 195 -15.44 -6.17 -32.18
N ARG A 196 -14.88 -5.23 -31.42
CA ARG A 196 -13.43 -5.11 -31.17
C ARG A 196 -13.12 -4.79 -29.73
N SER A 197 -12.15 -5.50 -29.20
CA SER A 197 -11.67 -5.29 -27.82
C SER A 197 -10.14 -5.23 -27.76
N THR A 198 -9.65 -4.53 -26.78
CA THR A 198 -8.26 -4.62 -26.33
C THR A 198 -8.04 -5.98 -25.65
N PHE A 199 -6.86 -6.54 -25.80
CA PHE A 199 -6.44 -7.78 -25.16
C PHE A 199 -4.96 -7.65 -24.75
N ILE A 200 -4.72 -7.03 -23.60
CA ILE A 200 -3.36 -6.88 -23.07
C ILE A 200 -2.99 -8.18 -22.37
N VAL A 201 -1.83 -8.73 -22.68
CA VAL A 201 -1.29 -9.91 -21.99
C VAL A 201 -0.05 -9.50 -21.20
N GLU A 202 0.01 -9.94 -19.95
CA GLU A 202 1.09 -9.66 -19.03
C GLU A 202 1.61 -10.96 -18.40
N ALA A 203 2.92 -11.07 -18.22
CA ALA A 203 3.59 -12.17 -17.56
C ALA A 203 4.84 -11.69 -16.81
N ARG A 204 5.27 -12.49 -15.81
CA ARG A 204 6.60 -12.29 -15.22
C ARG A 204 7.69 -12.57 -16.24
N GLU A 205 8.87 -11.98 -16.02
CA GLU A 205 10.03 -12.20 -16.90
C GLU A 205 10.36 -13.69 -17.07
N GLU A 206 10.33 -14.46 -15.96
CA GLU A 206 10.64 -15.89 -15.97
C GLU A 206 9.60 -16.69 -16.78
N THR A 207 8.32 -16.34 -16.66
CA THR A 207 7.23 -16.97 -17.44
C THR A 207 7.39 -16.67 -18.92
N TRP A 208 7.69 -15.42 -19.25
CA TRP A 208 7.92 -15.01 -20.64
C TRP A 208 9.14 -15.71 -21.25
N GLN A 209 10.27 -15.79 -20.53
CA GLN A 209 11.47 -16.51 -20.99
C GLN A 209 11.21 -18.01 -21.17
N ALA A 210 10.52 -18.65 -20.21
CA ALA A 210 10.20 -20.07 -20.28
C ALA A 210 9.24 -20.41 -21.43
N SER A 211 8.46 -19.43 -21.93
CA SER A 211 7.58 -19.62 -23.09
C SER A 211 8.31 -19.70 -24.44
N GLY A 212 9.56 -19.26 -24.50
CA GLY A 212 10.36 -19.18 -25.74
C GLY A 212 9.97 -18.04 -26.67
N LEU A 213 9.13 -17.09 -26.22
CA LEU A 213 8.72 -15.92 -26.99
C LEU A 213 9.89 -14.92 -27.15
N ARG A 214 9.85 -14.15 -28.23
CA ARG A 214 10.84 -13.11 -28.54
C ARG A 214 10.16 -11.74 -28.56
N GLU A 215 10.92 -10.70 -28.25
CA GLU A 215 10.39 -9.33 -28.14
C GLU A 215 9.78 -8.83 -29.46
N ASP A 216 10.44 -9.12 -30.56
CA ASP A 216 10.18 -8.60 -31.90
C ASP A 216 9.41 -9.58 -32.81
N ASP A 217 9.06 -10.77 -32.32
CA ASP A 217 8.29 -11.76 -33.08
C ASP A 217 6.79 -11.61 -32.81
N GLU A 218 6.17 -10.67 -33.54
CA GLU A 218 4.73 -10.40 -33.45
C GLU A 218 3.89 -11.61 -33.89
N ALA A 219 4.25 -12.29 -34.97
CA ALA A 219 3.53 -13.42 -35.50
C ALA A 219 3.58 -14.64 -34.56
N GLY A 220 4.77 -14.96 -34.04
CA GLY A 220 4.96 -16.02 -33.05
C GLY A 220 4.22 -15.72 -31.75
N THR A 221 4.22 -14.47 -31.30
CA THR A 221 3.46 -14.02 -30.14
C THR A 221 1.96 -14.25 -30.32
N VAL A 222 1.36 -13.82 -31.43
CA VAL A 222 -0.06 -14.01 -31.74
C VAL A 222 -0.40 -15.48 -31.77
N ALA A 223 0.37 -16.30 -32.51
CA ALA A 223 0.13 -17.75 -32.62
C ALA A 223 0.23 -18.48 -31.27
N TYR A 224 1.17 -18.10 -30.41
CA TYR A 224 1.31 -18.66 -29.06
C TYR A 224 0.11 -18.31 -28.19
N LEU A 225 -0.27 -17.03 -28.14
CA LEU A 225 -1.35 -16.54 -27.28
C LEU A 225 -2.75 -16.99 -27.76
N GLU A 226 -2.98 -17.11 -29.09
CA GLU A 226 -4.23 -17.70 -29.59
C GLU A 226 -4.37 -19.19 -29.18
N ARG A 227 -3.29 -19.95 -29.11
CA ARG A 227 -3.33 -21.33 -28.58
C ARG A 227 -3.57 -21.35 -27.07
N LEU A 228 -2.88 -20.48 -26.32
CA LEU A 228 -2.98 -20.40 -24.86
C LEU A 228 -4.38 -19.99 -24.42
N PHE A 229 -4.96 -18.98 -25.05
CA PHE A 229 -6.27 -18.41 -24.72
C PHE A 229 -7.38 -18.87 -25.67
N LYS A 230 -7.23 -20.06 -26.27
CA LYS A 230 -8.20 -20.60 -27.26
C LYS A 230 -9.64 -20.63 -26.71
N GLU A 231 -9.79 -21.06 -25.47
CA GLU A 231 -11.10 -21.15 -24.81
C GLU A 231 -11.66 -19.74 -24.55
N GLU A 232 -10.83 -18.86 -24.03
CA GLU A 232 -11.19 -17.48 -23.69
C GLU A 232 -11.41 -16.60 -24.92
N LEU A 233 -10.89 -16.95 -26.07
CA LEU A 233 -11.13 -16.25 -27.33
C LEU A 233 -12.38 -16.73 -28.09
N GLU A 234 -12.94 -17.90 -27.75
CA GLU A 234 -14.20 -18.45 -28.32
C GLU A 234 -14.21 -18.43 -29.87
N GLY A 235 -13.08 -18.78 -30.49
CA GLY A 235 -12.92 -18.81 -31.95
C GLY A 235 -12.59 -17.47 -32.59
N HIS A 236 -12.53 -16.39 -31.82
CA HIS A 236 -12.08 -15.08 -32.30
C HIS A 236 -10.55 -15.01 -32.46
N ARG A 237 -10.08 -14.03 -33.22
CA ARG A 237 -8.67 -13.83 -33.55
C ARG A 237 -8.06 -12.72 -32.70
N LEU A 238 -6.77 -12.86 -32.39
CA LEU A 238 -5.98 -11.74 -31.90
C LEU A 238 -5.55 -10.83 -33.05
N LEU A 239 -5.48 -9.54 -32.78
CA LEU A 239 -5.07 -8.50 -33.70
C LEU A 239 -3.78 -7.87 -33.20
N ALA A 240 -2.80 -7.72 -34.06
CA ALA A 240 -1.53 -7.05 -33.75
C ALA A 240 -1.45 -5.71 -34.49
N ASN A 241 -0.80 -4.73 -33.86
CA ASN A 241 -0.54 -3.40 -34.41
C ASN A 241 0.77 -2.87 -33.83
N ARG A 242 1.91 -3.35 -34.40
CA ARG A 242 3.26 -3.14 -33.85
C ARG A 242 3.33 -3.59 -32.38
N SER A 243 2.73 -4.74 -32.11
CA SER A 243 2.57 -5.33 -30.79
C SER A 243 3.85 -6.09 -30.39
N ILE A 244 4.76 -5.40 -29.74
CA ILE A 244 6.02 -5.97 -29.23
C ILE A 244 5.98 -6.08 -27.70
N TRP A 245 6.70 -7.05 -27.16
CA TRP A 245 6.86 -7.22 -25.72
C TRP A 245 7.69 -6.09 -25.12
N ARG A 246 7.18 -5.51 -24.04
CA ARG A 246 7.80 -4.36 -23.37
C ARG A 246 7.77 -4.53 -21.87
N ARG A 247 8.64 -3.79 -21.18
CA ARG A 247 8.54 -3.52 -19.75
C ARG A 247 7.94 -2.14 -19.54
N PHE A 248 7.22 -1.98 -18.45
CA PHE A 248 6.62 -0.70 -18.12
C PHE A 248 7.61 0.17 -17.34
N PRO A 249 7.87 1.42 -17.72
CA PRO A 249 8.63 2.37 -16.91
C PRO A 249 7.71 3.24 -16.09
N THR A 250 7.93 3.33 -14.78
CA THR A 250 7.36 4.39 -13.94
C THR A 250 8.26 5.60 -14.05
N VAL A 251 7.76 6.67 -14.70
CA VAL A 251 8.46 7.94 -14.89
C VAL A 251 8.05 8.91 -13.79
N ARG A 252 9.05 9.54 -13.18
CA ARG A 252 8.92 10.67 -12.26
C ARG A 252 9.95 11.72 -12.60
N ASN A 253 9.65 12.99 -12.36
CA ASN A 253 10.58 14.09 -12.56
C ASN A 253 10.65 14.95 -11.31
N GLY A 254 11.87 15.40 -10.94
CA GLY A 254 12.09 16.28 -9.82
C GLY A 254 11.42 17.65 -10.03
N ARG A 255 11.38 18.11 -11.29
CA ARG A 255 10.69 19.34 -11.74
C ARG A 255 9.93 19.04 -13.03
N TRP A 256 8.84 19.78 -13.28
CA TRP A 256 8.03 19.63 -14.50
C TRP A 256 8.21 20.80 -15.46
N HIS A 257 8.89 21.87 -15.06
CA HIS A 257 9.17 23.01 -15.93
C HIS A 257 10.62 23.51 -15.74
N ALA A 258 11.15 24.09 -16.79
CA ALA A 258 12.49 24.68 -16.83
C ALA A 258 12.51 25.82 -17.85
N GLY A 259 12.67 27.07 -17.39
CA GLY A 259 12.57 28.25 -18.25
C GLY A 259 11.18 28.35 -18.90
N ASN A 260 11.15 28.30 -20.23
CA ASN A 260 9.91 28.28 -21.02
C ASN A 260 9.53 26.86 -21.51
N VAL A 261 10.13 25.80 -20.98
CA VAL A 261 9.84 24.41 -21.34
C VAL A 261 9.05 23.76 -20.20
N VAL A 262 7.96 23.03 -20.53
CA VAL A 262 7.14 22.30 -19.56
C VAL A 262 6.86 20.87 -20.04
N LEU A 263 6.90 19.91 -19.12
CA LEU A 263 6.53 18.52 -19.36
C LEU A 263 5.03 18.32 -19.20
N LEU A 264 4.44 17.46 -20.05
CA LEU A 264 3.00 17.18 -20.04
C LEU A 264 2.73 15.67 -20.28
N GLY A 265 1.81 15.08 -19.55
CA GLY A 265 1.41 13.69 -19.71
C GLY A 265 2.55 12.70 -19.43
N ASP A 266 2.71 11.67 -20.27
CA ASP A 266 3.71 10.61 -20.04
C ASP A 266 5.18 11.10 -20.11
N ALA A 267 5.44 12.29 -20.63
CA ALA A 267 6.75 12.92 -20.54
C ALA A 267 7.03 13.39 -19.10
N ALA A 268 6.02 13.86 -18.40
CA ALA A 268 6.09 14.31 -17.02
C ALA A 268 6.04 13.13 -16.02
N HIS A 269 5.12 12.19 -16.23
CA HIS A 269 4.87 11.07 -15.33
C HIS A 269 4.07 9.97 -16.00
N THR A 270 4.30 8.72 -15.59
CA THR A 270 3.49 7.58 -16.05
C THR A 270 2.76 6.92 -14.89
N ALA A 271 1.60 6.34 -15.16
CA ALA A 271 0.87 5.47 -14.26
C ALA A 271 0.60 4.14 -14.95
N HIS A 272 0.83 3.02 -14.24
CA HIS A 272 0.67 1.68 -14.81
C HIS A 272 -0.74 1.47 -15.38
N PHE A 273 -0.82 0.83 -16.54
CA PHE A 273 -2.06 0.62 -17.29
C PHE A 273 -3.14 -0.19 -16.50
N SER A 274 -2.76 -0.94 -15.48
CA SER A 274 -3.68 -1.73 -14.65
C SER A 274 -4.73 -0.90 -13.87
N VAL A 275 -4.56 0.42 -13.79
CA VAL A 275 -5.55 1.35 -13.21
C VAL A 275 -6.28 2.19 -14.27
N GLY A 276 -5.94 2.01 -15.56
CA GLY A 276 -6.61 2.69 -16.68
C GLY A 276 -6.47 4.21 -16.71
N SER A 277 -5.41 4.79 -16.13
CA SER A 277 -5.37 6.22 -15.83
C SER A 277 -4.37 7.05 -16.67
N GLY A 278 -3.59 6.45 -17.56
CA GLY A 278 -2.55 7.18 -18.32
C GLY A 278 -3.14 8.34 -19.16
N THR A 279 -4.11 8.05 -20.01
CA THR A 279 -4.78 9.06 -20.86
C THR A 279 -5.61 10.04 -20.02
N LYS A 280 -6.26 9.58 -18.93
CA LYS A 280 -6.93 10.45 -17.96
C LYS A 280 -5.98 11.52 -17.43
N LEU A 281 -4.84 11.10 -16.87
CA LEU A 281 -3.84 12.02 -16.33
C LEU A 281 -3.36 13.03 -17.38
N ALA A 282 -3.07 12.54 -18.58
CA ALA A 282 -2.59 13.36 -19.68
C ALA A 282 -3.59 14.47 -20.10
N MET A 283 -4.88 14.16 -20.12
CA MET A 283 -5.92 15.15 -20.45
C MET A 283 -6.17 16.12 -19.29
N GLU A 284 -6.17 15.65 -18.06
CA GLU A 284 -6.28 16.51 -16.86
C GLU A 284 -5.08 17.45 -16.69
N ASP A 285 -3.88 17.01 -17.06
CA ASP A 285 -2.70 17.88 -17.10
C ASP A 285 -2.88 19.00 -18.13
N ALA A 286 -3.44 18.68 -19.30
CA ALA A 286 -3.74 19.68 -20.33
C ALA A 286 -4.75 20.72 -19.83
N ILE A 287 -5.80 20.30 -19.11
CA ILE A 287 -6.77 21.20 -18.48
C ILE A 287 -6.08 22.12 -17.47
N ALA A 288 -5.28 21.56 -16.58
CA ALA A 288 -4.59 22.33 -15.54
C ALA A 288 -3.57 23.33 -16.12
N LEU A 289 -2.80 22.91 -17.14
CA LEU A 289 -1.82 23.80 -17.79
C LEU A 289 -2.52 24.92 -18.56
N ALA A 290 -3.59 24.63 -19.30
CA ALA A 290 -4.37 25.65 -19.98
C ALA A 290 -4.94 26.67 -18.99
N ALA A 291 -5.53 26.22 -17.88
CA ALA A 291 -6.06 27.10 -16.83
C ALA A 291 -4.97 27.99 -16.21
N ALA A 292 -3.79 27.43 -15.94
CA ALA A 292 -2.66 28.19 -15.40
C ALA A 292 -2.18 29.28 -16.39
N LEU A 293 -2.08 28.95 -17.67
CA LEU A 293 -1.67 29.90 -18.73
C LEU A 293 -2.71 30.99 -18.98
N SER A 294 -3.98 30.73 -18.73
CA SER A 294 -5.09 31.70 -18.87
C SER A 294 -5.23 32.64 -17.67
N SER A 295 -4.44 32.44 -16.61
CA SER A 295 -4.49 33.27 -15.40
C SER A 295 -4.00 34.72 -15.55
N GLY A 296 -3.39 35.05 -16.69
CA GLY A 296 -2.78 36.38 -16.96
C GLY A 296 -1.42 36.57 -16.31
N LYS A 297 -0.87 35.58 -15.62
CA LYS A 297 0.48 35.60 -15.04
C LYS A 297 1.58 35.44 -16.10
N PRO A 298 2.82 35.89 -15.83
CA PRO A 298 3.97 35.54 -16.67
C PRO A 298 4.14 34.02 -16.80
N VAL A 299 4.59 33.56 -17.98
CA VAL A 299 4.72 32.11 -18.27
C VAL A 299 5.47 31.35 -17.16
N PRO A 300 6.62 31.78 -16.63
CA PRO A 300 7.31 31.03 -15.58
C PRO A 300 6.48 30.83 -14.30
N GLU A 301 5.68 31.81 -13.92
CA GLU A 301 4.82 31.75 -12.75
C GLU A 301 3.61 30.81 -13.03
N ALA A 302 3.03 30.89 -14.21
CA ALA A 302 1.94 30.00 -14.62
C ALA A 302 2.39 28.52 -14.64
N LEU A 303 3.63 28.25 -15.09
CA LEU A 303 4.19 26.89 -15.06
C LEU A 303 4.44 26.38 -13.65
N ALA A 304 4.88 27.22 -12.72
CA ALA A 304 5.03 26.89 -11.31
C ALA A 304 3.67 26.58 -10.65
N ASP A 305 2.65 27.39 -10.95
CA ASP A 305 1.28 27.15 -10.48
C ASP A 305 0.71 25.82 -11.01
N TYR A 306 0.92 25.52 -12.30
CA TYR A 306 0.54 24.23 -12.89
C TYR A 306 1.16 23.05 -12.14
N GLU A 307 2.48 23.08 -11.95
CA GLU A 307 3.20 22.01 -11.24
C GLU A 307 2.71 21.86 -9.80
N THR A 308 2.54 22.99 -9.09
CA THR A 308 2.07 23.00 -7.68
C THR A 308 0.66 22.43 -7.55
N ALA A 309 -0.25 22.82 -8.44
CA ALA A 309 -1.62 22.37 -8.39
C ALA A 309 -1.77 20.87 -8.77
N ARG A 310 -0.99 20.43 -9.76
CA ARG A 310 -1.20 19.12 -10.38
C ARG A 310 -0.43 17.99 -9.72
N ARG A 311 0.79 18.25 -9.26
CA ARG A 311 1.71 17.25 -8.69
C ARG A 311 1.09 16.40 -7.56
N PRO A 312 0.39 16.95 -6.55
CA PRO A 312 -0.16 16.14 -5.45
C PRO A 312 -1.17 15.09 -5.93
N GLY A 313 -2.04 15.45 -6.87
CA GLY A 313 -3.04 14.55 -7.46
C GLY A 313 -2.39 13.42 -8.26
N VAL A 314 -1.41 13.76 -9.09
CA VAL A 314 -0.63 12.80 -9.90
C VAL A 314 0.15 11.83 -9.01
N GLU A 315 0.89 12.32 -8.02
CA GLU A 315 1.66 11.47 -7.10
C GLU A 315 0.74 10.53 -6.29
N SER A 316 -0.45 11.02 -5.91
CA SER A 316 -1.46 10.19 -5.25
C SER A 316 -1.92 9.04 -6.16
N LEU A 317 -2.18 9.33 -7.45
CA LEU A 317 -2.59 8.31 -8.41
C LEU A 317 -1.42 7.37 -8.77
N GLN A 318 -0.19 7.88 -8.91
CA GLN A 318 1.00 7.05 -9.11
C GLN A 318 1.20 6.05 -7.97
N ARG A 319 0.99 6.45 -6.70
CA ARG A 319 1.05 5.51 -5.55
C ARG A 319 0.01 4.40 -5.68
N ALA A 320 -1.20 4.73 -6.09
CA ALA A 320 -2.25 3.74 -6.30
C ALA A 320 -1.94 2.80 -7.49
N ALA A 321 -1.42 3.36 -8.58
CA ALA A 321 -0.98 2.59 -9.74
C ALA A 321 0.21 1.67 -9.40
N GLN A 322 1.13 2.15 -8.56
CA GLN A 322 2.26 1.37 -8.07
C GLN A 322 1.79 0.18 -7.22
N ALA A 323 0.88 0.40 -6.27
CA ALA A 323 0.30 -0.68 -5.46
C ALA A 323 -0.42 -1.73 -6.34
N SER A 324 -1.16 -1.27 -7.36
CA SER A 324 -1.81 -2.15 -8.33
C SER A 324 -0.80 -2.94 -9.17
N LEU A 325 0.25 -2.30 -9.65
CA LEU A 325 1.34 -2.94 -10.40
C LEU A 325 2.04 -4.02 -9.58
N GLU A 326 2.45 -3.71 -8.35
CA GLU A 326 3.12 -4.64 -7.42
C GLU A 326 2.22 -5.84 -7.08
N TRP A 327 0.90 -5.63 -7.02
CA TRP A 327 -0.06 -6.72 -6.87
C TRP A 327 0.00 -7.67 -8.09
N PHE A 328 0.02 -7.15 -9.32
CA PHE A 328 0.13 -7.97 -10.53
C PHE A 328 1.50 -8.65 -10.64
N GLU A 329 2.59 -7.99 -10.29
CA GLU A 329 3.94 -8.58 -10.26
C GLU A 329 4.06 -9.75 -9.27
N SER A 330 3.22 -9.75 -8.23
CA SER A 330 3.27 -10.72 -7.13
C SER A 330 2.01 -11.58 -7.04
N VAL A 331 1.18 -11.64 -8.10
CA VAL A 331 -0.13 -12.29 -8.05
C VAL A 331 -0.06 -13.79 -7.77
N GLU A 332 1.07 -14.42 -8.05
CA GLU A 332 1.31 -15.84 -7.75
C GLU A 332 1.17 -16.17 -6.27
N ARG A 333 1.44 -15.19 -5.36
CA ARG A 333 1.25 -15.39 -3.90
C ARG A 333 -0.20 -15.62 -3.51
N TYR A 334 -1.15 -15.21 -4.35
CA TYR A 334 -2.59 -15.28 -4.10
C TYR A 334 -3.28 -16.49 -4.76
N GLN A 335 -2.51 -17.38 -5.39
CA GLN A 335 -3.08 -18.52 -6.15
C GLN A 335 -3.90 -19.50 -5.29
N GLU A 336 -3.66 -19.56 -3.98
CA GLU A 336 -4.37 -20.45 -3.07
C GLU A 336 -5.63 -19.83 -2.46
N LEU A 337 -5.89 -18.54 -2.71
CA LEU A 337 -7.08 -17.88 -2.19
C LEU A 337 -8.37 -18.48 -2.77
N ASP A 338 -9.43 -18.40 -1.97
CA ASP A 338 -10.80 -18.61 -2.47
C ASP A 338 -11.06 -17.64 -3.63
N PRO A 339 -11.74 -18.07 -4.70
CA PRO A 339 -12.00 -17.20 -5.86
C PRO A 339 -12.68 -15.88 -5.51
N LEU A 340 -13.61 -15.86 -4.56
CA LEU A 340 -14.27 -14.63 -4.11
C LEU A 340 -13.30 -13.69 -3.39
N GLN A 341 -12.44 -14.24 -2.53
CA GLN A 341 -11.40 -13.46 -1.85
C GLN A 341 -10.36 -12.92 -2.84
N PHE A 342 -9.93 -13.74 -3.81
CA PHE A 342 -9.03 -13.32 -4.87
C PHE A 342 -9.62 -12.14 -5.66
N ALA A 343 -10.89 -12.23 -6.06
CA ALA A 343 -11.57 -11.15 -6.76
C ALA A 343 -11.65 -9.87 -5.90
N PHE A 344 -12.00 -10.00 -4.63
CA PHE A 344 -12.03 -8.84 -3.71
C PHE A 344 -10.64 -8.22 -3.53
N THR A 345 -9.60 -9.03 -3.38
CA THR A 345 -8.20 -8.57 -3.28
C THR A 345 -7.78 -7.82 -4.53
N MET A 346 -8.15 -8.35 -5.72
CA MET A 346 -7.89 -7.71 -6.99
C MET A 346 -8.64 -6.38 -7.14
N LEU A 347 -9.91 -6.30 -6.80
CA LEU A 347 -10.73 -5.08 -6.89
C LEU A 347 -10.21 -3.98 -5.95
N THR A 348 -9.61 -4.34 -4.83
CA THR A 348 -9.06 -3.42 -3.82
C THR A 348 -7.53 -3.24 -3.88
N ARG A 349 -6.84 -3.78 -4.90
CA ARG A 349 -5.37 -3.84 -5.01
C ARG A 349 -4.67 -2.48 -5.01
N SER A 350 -5.32 -1.46 -5.55
CA SER A 350 -4.77 -0.10 -5.61
C SER A 350 -4.74 0.62 -4.26
N LEU A 351 -5.31 0.03 -3.21
CA LEU A 351 -5.55 0.62 -1.89
C LEU A 351 -6.45 1.88 -1.90
N ARG A 352 -6.96 2.31 -3.05
CA ARG A 352 -7.91 3.43 -3.17
C ARG A 352 -9.36 2.96 -3.02
N ILE A 353 -9.67 1.81 -3.60
CA ILE A 353 -10.99 1.19 -3.47
C ILE A 353 -11.02 0.44 -2.15
N THR A 354 -11.87 0.86 -1.23
CA THR A 354 -12.11 0.21 0.05
C THR A 354 -13.32 -0.71 -0.02
N HIS A 355 -13.48 -1.53 1.01
CA HIS A 355 -14.68 -2.32 1.25
C HIS A 355 -15.96 -1.46 1.15
N GLU A 356 -15.96 -0.28 1.79
CA GLU A 356 -17.10 0.64 1.78
C GLU A 356 -17.32 1.31 0.42
N ASN A 357 -16.25 1.71 -0.27
CA ASN A 357 -16.38 2.25 -1.64
C ASN A 357 -16.95 1.21 -2.60
N LEU A 358 -16.51 -0.04 -2.45
CA LEU A 358 -17.03 -1.14 -3.28
C LEU A 358 -18.50 -1.43 -2.92
N ARG A 359 -18.88 -1.36 -1.65
CA ARG A 359 -20.27 -1.52 -1.21
C ARG A 359 -21.22 -0.47 -1.79
N LEU A 360 -20.75 0.77 -1.97
CA LEU A 360 -21.54 1.82 -2.64
C LEU A 360 -21.77 1.52 -4.12
N ARG A 361 -20.85 0.81 -4.78
CA ARG A 361 -20.92 0.45 -6.20
C ARG A 361 -21.67 -0.87 -6.41
N ASP A 362 -21.29 -1.88 -5.63
CA ASP A 362 -21.80 -3.25 -5.73
C ASP A 362 -22.09 -3.81 -4.33
N PRO A 363 -23.23 -3.44 -3.75
CA PRO A 363 -23.61 -3.92 -2.41
C PRO A 363 -23.83 -5.44 -2.37
N ALA A 364 -24.20 -6.05 -3.49
CA ALA A 364 -24.46 -7.49 -3.57
C ALA A 364 -23.16 -8.30 -3.45
N LEU A 365 -22.11 -7.90 -4.17
CA LEU A 365 -20.79 -8.53 -4.07
C LEU A 365 -20.22 -8.40 -2.65
N VAL A 366 -20.27 -7.19 -2.07
CA VAL A 366 -19.73 -6.96 -0.72
C VAL A 366 -20.51 -7.78 0.32
N ALA A 367 -21.83 -7.90 0.19
CA ALA A 367 -22.61 -8.77 1.07
C ALA A 367 -22.23 -10.26 0.92
N GLN A 368 -21.84 -10.72 -0.27
CA GLN A 368 -21.29 -12.07 -0.47
C GLN A 368 -19.94 -12.24 0.22
N VAL A 369 -19.05 -11.24 0.08
CA VAL A 369 -17.72 -11.23 0.74
C VAL A 369 -17.87 -11.25 2.25
N ASP A 370 -18.74 -10.42 2.83
CA ASP A 370 -18.97 -10.37 4.27
C ASP A 370 -19.51 -11.69 4.81
N ARG A 371 -20.46 -12.30 4.10
CA ARG A 371 -21.03 -13.61 4.46
C ARG A 371 -19.99 -14.74 4.38
N TRP A 372 -19.18 -14.73 3.32
CA TRP A 372 -18.06 -15.64 3.16
C TRP A 372 -17.05 -15.49 4.29
N PHE A 373 -16.66 -14.24 4.62
CA PHE A 373 -15.70 -13.94 5.67
C PHE A 373 -16.22 -14.33 7.05
N ALA A 374 -17.50 -14.09 7.34
CA ALA A 374 -18.17 -14.55 8.57
C ALA A 374 -18.12 -16.07 8.72
N GLY A 375 -18.35 -16.80 7.63
CA GLY A 375 -18.21 -18.25 7.60
C GLY A 375 -16.78 -18.73 7.86
N LEU A 376 -15.80 -18.06 7.27
CA LEU A 376 -14.37 -18.31 7.54
C LEU A 376 -14.02 -18.04 9.01
N ALA A 377 -14.46 -16.91 9.56
CA ALA A 377 -14.23 -16.52 10.95
C ALA A 377 -14.90 -17.51 11.93
N SER A 378 -16.09 -18.00 11.61
CA SER A 378 -16.77 -19.03 12.41
C SER A 378 -15.94 -20.31 12.48
N LYS A 379 -15.44 -20.80 11.36
CA LYS A 379 -14.57 -22.00 11.30
C LYS A 379 -13.25 -21.79 12.05
N GLN A 380 -12.59 -20.66 11.82
CA GLN A 380 -11.28 -20.35 12.40
C GLN A 380 -11.37 -20.16 13.92
N SER A 381 -12.40 -19.47 14.42
CA SER A 381 -12.55 -19.19 15.84
C SER A 381 -13.19 -20.35 16.62
N GLY A 382 -13.89 -21.27 15.94
CA GLY A 382 -14.73 -22.28 16.57
C GLY A 382 -15.95 -21.71 17.27
N ARG A 383 -16.34 -20.47 16.96
CA ARG A 383 -17.54 -19.80 17.49
C ARG A 383 -18.51 -19.49 16.35
N PRO A 384 -19.81 -19.77 16.50
CA PRO A 384 -20.78 -19.41 15.47
C PRO A 384 -20.84 -17.89 15.31
N VAL A 385 -20.80 -17.44 14.04
CA VAL A 385 -20.98 -16.03 13.68
C VAL A 385 -22.37 -15.88 13.07
N SER A 386 -23.14 -14.88 13.50
CA SER A 386 -24.47 -14.60 12.94
C SER A 386 -24.36 -14.27 11.44
N LEU A 387 -25.32 -14.78 10.67
CA LEU A 387 -25.49 -14.43 9.26
C LEU A 387 -26.70 -13.53 9.00
N ASP A 388 -27.38 -13.11 10.09
CA ASP A 388 -28.49 -12.16 10.07
C ASP A 388 -28.54 -11.36 11.39
N PRO A 389 -28.08 -10.10 11.41
CA PRO A 389 -27.27 -9.47 10.37
C PRO A 389 -25.84 -10.04 10.31
N VAL A 390 -25.24 -10.02 9.13
CA VAL A 390 -23.84 -10.40 8.95
C VAL A 390 -22.93 -9.29 9.53
N PRO A 391 -22.01 -9.61 10.45
CA PRO A 391 -21.08 -8.60 10.97
C PRO A 391 -20.05 -8.18 9.90
N PRO A 392 -19.64 -6.91 9.87
CA PRO A 392 -18.48 -6.48 9.10
C PRO A 392 -17.21 -7.26 9.50
N PRO A 393 -16.24 -7.45 8.61
CA PRO A 393 -15.03 -8.25 8.86
C PRO A 393 -14.32 -7.92 10.19
N ILE A 394 -14.19 -6.64 10.55
CA ILE A 394 -13.55 -6.21 11.81
C ILE A 394 -14.26 -6.70 13.06
N PHE A 395 -15.58 -6.98 13.02
CA PHE A 395 -16.37 -7.44 14.15
C PHE A 395 -16.59 -8.96 14.18
N THR A 396 -15.78 -9.70 13.43
CA THR A 396 -15.77 -11.16 13.50
C THR A 396 -14.73 -11.67 14.50
N PRO A 397 -14.99 -12.80 15.20
CA PRO A 397 -14.04 -13.35 16.16
C PRO A 397 -12.77 -13.89 15.49
N TYR A 398 -11.70 -14.00 16.28
CA TYR A 398 -10.44 -14.62 15.86
C TYR A 398 -9.82 -15.44 16.99
N ARG A 399 -9.32 -16.64 16.68
CA ARG A 399 -8.68 -17.52 17.64
C ARG A 399 -7.15 -17.54 17.46
N LEU A 400 -6.44 -17.32 18.55
CA LEU A 400 -5.01 -17.56 18.68
C LEU A 400 -4.80 -18.60 19.76
N ARG A 401 -4.43 -19.82 19.40
CA ARG A 401 -4.40 -20.96 20.35
C ARG A 401 -5.72 -21.07 21.12
N ASP A 402 -5.68 -20.98 22.44
CA ASP A 402 -6.84 -21.02 23.31
C ASP A 402 -7.53 -19.67 23.48
N LEU A 403 -6.88 -18.58 23.10
CA LEU A 403 -7.43 -17.23 23.17
C LEU A 403 -8.37 -16.96 22.01
N VAL A 404 -9.62 -16.55 22.33
CA VAL A 404 -10.57 -16.10 21.32
C VAL A 404 -10.89 -14.62 21.55
N LEU A 405 -10.55 -13.80 20.55
CA LEU A 405 -10.90 -12.40 20.48
C LEU A 405 -12.33 -12.24 19.95
N THR A 406 -13.08 -11.30 20.50
CA THR A 406 -14.46 -11.01 20.08
C THR A 406 -14.53 -10.26 18.76
N ASN A 407 -13.50 -9.50 18.44
CA ASN A 407 -13.33 -8.78 17.18
C ASN A 407 -11.84 -8.67 16.82
N ARG A 408 -11.54 -8.13 15.63
CA ARG A 408 -10.19 -8.12 15.05
C ARG A 408 -9.43 -6.81 15.25
N ILE A 409 -9.89 -5.95 16.14
CA ILE A 409 -9.26 -4.65 16.41
C ILE A 409 -8.36 -4.78 17.64
N VAL A 410 -7.07 -4.39 17.45
CA VAL A 410 -6.04 -4.44 18.46
C VAL A 410 -5.54 -3.03 18.78
N VAL A 411 -5.46 -2.69 20.07
CA VAL A 411 -4.78 -1.47 20.53
C VAL A 411 -3.28 -1.74 20.53
N SER A 412 -2.54 -0.96 19.74
CA SER A 412 -1.08 -1.05 19.62
C SER A 412 -0.37 -0.75 20.92
N PRO A 413 0.79 -1.36 21.20
CA PRO A 413 1.71 -0.89 22.22
C PRO A 413 2.09 0.60 22.01
N MET A 414 1.92 1.43 23.03
CA MET A 414 2.18 2.87 22.97
C MET A 414 2.76 3.34 24.30
N CYS A 415 4.08 3.63 24.33
CA CYS A 415 4.78 4.06 25.54
C CYS A 415 4.17 5.34 26.12
N GLN A 416 3.87 5.31 27.42
CA GLN A 416 3.26 6.41 28.15
C GLN A 416 4.26 7.19 28.98
N TYR A 417 5.39 6.56 29.37
CA TYR A 417 6.45 7.14 30.21
C TYR A 417 5.92 7.74 31.53
N ARG A 418 4.98 7.08 32.17
CA ARG A 418 4.30 7.52 33.41
C ARG A 418 4.45 6.56 34.58
N ALA A 419 5.25 5.51 34.40
CA ALA A 419 5.56 4.56 35.50
C ALA A 419 6.64 5.16 36.42
N GLU A 420 6.69 4.66 37.63
CA GLU A 420 7.70 4.98 38.64
C GLU A 420 8.47 3.71 39.00
N ASP A 421 9.75 3.64 38.64
CA ASP A 421 10.59 2.43 38.73
C ASP A 421 9.90 1.17 38.18
N GLY A 422 9.22 1.31 37.06
CA GLY A 422 8.47 0.24 36.40
C GLY A 422 7.05 0.01 36.95
N PHE A 423 6.67 0.59 38.08
CA PHE A 423 5.33 0.45 38.63
C PHE A 423 4.30 1.21 37.82
N VAL A 424 3.34 0.50 37.26
CA VAL A 424 2.16 1.08 36.61
C VAL A 424 1.17 1.61 37.65
N ASN A 425 0.40 2.61 37.25
CA ASN A 425 -0.46 3.39 38.14
C ASN A 425 -1.82 3.68 37.49
N ASP A 426 -2.57 4.64 38.04
CA ASP A 426 -3.91 5.00 37.55
C ASP A 426 -3.90 5.54 36.12
N TRP A 427 -2.81 6.18 35.65
CA TRP A 427 -2.67 6.57 34.26
C TRP A 427 -2.83 5.36 33.32
N HIS A 428 -2.13 4.28 33.63
CA HIS A 428 -2.16 3.04 32.84
C HIS A 428 -3.54 2.37 32.90
N LEU A 429 -4.19 2.36 34.08
CA LEU A 429 -5.55 1.86 34.23
C LEU A 429 -6.55 2.63 33.34
N VAL A 430 -6.49 3.96 33.37
CA VAL A 430 -7.37 4.81 32.54
C VAL A 430 -7.03 4.61 31.05
N HIS A 431 -5.74 4.59 30.69
CA HIS A 431 -5.29 4.44 29.31
C HIS A 431 -5.76 3.11 28.70
N LEU A 432 -5.48 1.98 29.36
CA LEU A 432 -5.83 0.66 28.86
C LEU A 432 -7.32 0.35 29.05
N GLY A 433 -7.88 0.69 30.21
CA GLY A 433 -9.28 0.44 30.54
C GLY A 433 -10.25 1.20 29.64
N SER A 434 -9.96 2.46 29.28
CA SER A 434 -10.85 3.23 28.38
C SER A 434 -10.93 2.59 26.99
N ARG A 435 -9.86 2.04 26.47
CA ARG A 435 -9.81 1.38 25.15
C ARG A 435 -10.48 0.00 25.17
N ALA A 436 -10.36 -0.72 26.29
CA ALA A 436 -11.09 -1.96 26.53
C ALA A 436 -12.62 -1.69 26.60
N ILE A 437 -13.08 -0.69 27.39
CA ILE A 437 -14.47 -0.21 27.39
C ILE A 437 -14.88 0.29 26.00
N GLY A 438 -13.95 0.89 25.27
CA GLY A 438 -14.10 1.33 23.89
C GLY A 438 -14.39 0.20 22.91
N GLY A 439 -14.26 -1.07 23.30
CA GLY A 439 -14.69 -2.25 22.57
C GLY A 439 -13.63 -2.90 21.70
N ALA A 440 -12.34 -2.56 21.85
CA ALA A 440 -11.26 -3.28 21.18
C ALA A 440 -11.25 -4.77 21.61
N GLY A 441 -10.94 -5.68 20.66
CA GLY A 441 -10.87 -7.12 20.94
C GLY A 441 -9.62 -7.50 21.76
N LEU A 442 -8.52 -6.78 21.55
CA LEU A 442 -7.26 -6.97 22.28
C LEU A 442 -6.64 -5.61 22.60
N VAL A 443 -6.18 -5.42 23.83
CA VAL A 443 -5.40 -4.24 24.24
C VAL A 443 -4.00 -4.72 24.59
N ILE A 444 -2.95 -4.22 23.93
CA ILE A 444 -1.57 -4.55 24.25
C ILE A 444 -0.97 -3.37 25.04
N THR A 445 -0.29 -3.67 26.14
CA THR A 445 0.36 -2.66 26.97
C THR A 445 1.46 -1.95 26.20
N GLU A 446 1.91 -0.81 26.66
CA GLU A 446 3.17 -0.22 26.23
C GLU A 446 4.34 -1.20 26.39
N MET A 447 5.46 -0.90 25.70
CA MET A 447 6.72 -1.58 25.92
C MET A 447 7.01 -1.67 27.41
N THR A 448 7.06 -2.89 27.93
CA THR A 448 7.24 -3.21 29.35
C THR A 448 8.59 -3.91 29.50
N ASP A 449 9.50 -3.29 30.22
CA ASP A 449 10.89 -3.70 30.25
C ASP A 449 11.14 -4.87 31.22
N VAL A 450 11.97 -5.82 30.76
CA VAL A 450 12.26 -7.07 31.49
C VAL A 450 13.34 -6.92 32.59
N CYS A 451 14.04 -5.76 32.59
CA CYS A 451 15.00 -5.38 33.63
C CYS A 451 15.05 -3.85 33.72
N ARG A 452 15.65 -3.34 34.80
CA ARG A 452 15.71 -1.89 35.06
C ARG A 452 16.55 -1.15 34.01
N GLU A 453 17.63 -1.75 33.56
CA GLU A 453 18.52 -1.21 32.52
C GLU A 453 17.93 -1.34 31.12
N GLY A 454 16.87 -2.13 30.97
CA GLY A 454 16.13 -2.28 29.71
C GLY A 454 15.22 -1.12 29.35
N ARG A 455 15.00 -0.14 30.24
CA ARG A 455 14.09 0.98 30.04
C ARG A 455 14.58 1.97 28.97
N ILE A 456 13.64 2.55 28.21
CA ILE A 456 13.91 3.68 27.34
C ILE A 456 14.20 4.92 28.22
N THR A 457 13.26 5.21 29.14
CA THR A 457 13.31 6.34 30.06
C THR A 457 13.04 5.86 31.50
N PRO A 458 13.33 6.66 32.52
CA PRO A 458 12.95 6.33 33.90
C PRO A 458 11.46 6.05 34.10
N GLY A 459 10.60 6.64 33.24
CA GLY A 459 9.15 6.52 33.28
C GLY A 459 8.58 5.30 32.54
N CYS A 460 9.38 4.38 32.05
CA CYS A 460 8.91 3.14 31.39
C CYS A 460 8.29 2.17 32.38
N ALA A 461 7.25 1.44 31.92
CA ALA A 461 6.67 0.33 32.63
C ALA A 461 7.63 -0.87 32.72
N GLY A 462 7.55 -1.65 33.77
CA GLY A 462 8.43 -2.79 34.02
C GLY A 462 7.72 -4.06 34.41
N MET A 463 8.43 -5.19 34.22
CA MET A 463 8.05 -6.51 34.72
C MET A 463 9.30 -7.22 35.28
N TYR A 464 9.99 -6.57 36.24
CA TYR A 464 11.28 -7.03 36.76
C TYR A 464 11.36 -7.04 38.31
N LEU A 465 10.40 -6.45 39.01
CA LEU A 465 10.26 -6.51 40.47
C LEU A 465 8.96 -7.26 40.83
N ASP A 466 8.99 -8.07 41.89
CA ASP A 466 7.83 -8.87 42.32
C ASP A 466 6.57 -8.02 42.52
N GLY A 467 6.73 -6.78 43.03
CA GLY A 467 5.63 -5.84 43.19
C GLY A 467 4.93 -5.42 41.89
N HIS A 468 5.59 -5.52 40.75
CA HIS A 468 5.00 -5.19 39.43
C HIS A 468 3.84 -6.14 39.10
N VAL A 469 3.87 -7.40 39.56
CA VAL A 469 2.79 -8.38 39.38
C VAL A 469 1.47 -7.85 39.93
N ALA A 470 1.49 -7.33 41.16
CA ALA A 470 0.27 -6.81 41.80
C ALA A 470 -0.25 -5.55 41.10
N ALA A 471 0.66 -4.64 40.68
CA ALA A 471 0.30 -3.43 39.98
C ALA A 471 -0.37 -3.74 38.62
N TRP A 472 0.19 -4.65 37.84
CA TRP A 472 -0.37 -5.10 36.57
C TRP A 472 -1.65 -5.90 36.74
N ARG A 473 -1.73 -6.81 37.73
CA ARG A 473 -2.92 -7.62 38.03
C ARG A 473 -4.16 -6.76 38.23
N ARG A 474 -4.04 -5.65 38.94
CA ARG A 474 -5.14 -4.67 39.13
C ARG A 474 -5.74 -4.22 37.79
N ILE A 475 -4.90 -3.96 36.79
CA ILE A 475 -5.33 -3.50 35.46
C ILE A 475 -5.93 -4.67 34.66
N VAL A 476 -5.28 -5.82 34.66
CA VAL A 476 -5.73 -7.04 33.98
C VAL A 476 -7.12 -7.45 34.50
N GLU A 477 -7.28 -7.53 35.84
CA GLU A 477 -8.56 -7.87 36.46
C GLU A 477 -9.67 -6.87 36.13
N TYR A 478 -9.34 -5.57 36.06
CA TYR A 478 -10.30 -4.54 35.62
C TYR A 478 -10.79 -4.82 34.20
N VAL A 479 -9.87 -5.03 33.25
CA VAL A 479 -10.22 -5.31 31.84
C VAL A 479 -11.10 -6.55 31.73
N HIS A 480 -10.71 -7.65 32.39
CA HIS A 480 -11.46 -8.91 32.33
C HIS A 480 -12.83 -8.84 32.99
N ARG A 481 -12.97 -8.08 34.08
CA ARG A 481 -14.23 -7.98 34.83
C ARG A 481 -15.21 -7.04 34.14
N GLU A 482 -14.73 -5.92 33.57
CA GLU A 482 -15.60 -4.84 33.08
C GLU A 482 -15.86 -4.91 31.58
N THR A 483 -15.10 -5.74 30.82
CA THR A 483 -15.16 -5.77 29.36
C THR A 483 -14.96 -7.17 28.79
N ASP A 484 -15.31 -7.38 27.53
CA ASP A 484 -14.99 -8.60 26.76
C ASP A 484 -13.60 -8.57 26.13
N ALA A 485 -12.87 -7.47 26.26
CA ALA A 485 -11.53 -7.30 25.70
C ALA A 485 -10.54 -8.28 26.33
N LYS A 486 -9.52 -8.69 25.57
CA LYS A 486 -8.36 -9.38 26.04
C LYS A 486 -7.20 -8.39 26.23
N ILE A 487 -6.27 -8.74 27.13
CA ILE A 487 -5.12 -7.87 27.42
C ILE A 487 -3.80 -8.63 27.24
N GLY A 488 -2.92 -8.08 26.41
CA GLY A 488 -1.55 -8.59 26.18
C GLY A 488 -0.52 -7.65 26.79
N ILE A 489 0.67 -8.18 27.05
CA ILE A 489 1.83 -7.40 27.49
C ILE A 489 2.94 -7.46 26.45
N GLN A 490 3.51 -6.28 26.09
CA GLN A 490 4.69 -6.24 25.23
C GLN A 490 5.96 -6.24 26.08
N LEU A 491 6.69 -7.36 26.09
CA LEU A 491 7.98 -7.50 26.78
C LEU A 491 9.14 -7.07 25.90
N ALA A 492 10.03 -6.26 26.46
CA ALA A 492 11.13 -5.69 25.70
C ALA A 492 12.35 -5.32 26.54
N HIS A 493 13.39 -4.86 25.85
CA HIS A 493 14.58 -4.23 26.38
C HIS A 493 15.03 -3.16 25.37
N ALA A 494 15.19 -1.91 25.80
CA ALA A 494 15.46 -0.78 24.93
C ALA A 494 16.79 -0.87 24.17
N GLY A 495 17.77 -1.60 24.73
CA GLY A 495 19.07 -1.73 24.10
C GLY A 495 19.76 -0.36 23.96
N ARG A 496 20.30 -0.11 22.79
CA ARG A 496 21.02 1.15 22.47
C ARG A 496 20.16 2.42 22.45
N LYS A 497 18.83 2.27 22.56
CA LYS A 497 17.87 3.39 22.61
C LYS A 497 17.38 3.67 24.03
N GLY A 498 18.01 3.07 25.03
CA GLY A 498 17.73 3.29 26.45
C GLY A 498 18.40 4.50 27.04
N SER A 499 18.10 4.79 28.33
CA SER A 499 18.69 5.87 29.12
C SER A 499 18.48 7.25 28.51
N THR A 500 17.26 7.52 28.03
CA THR A 500 16.90 8.78 27.35
C THR A 500 15.83 9.54 28.13
N ARG A 501 15.67 10.83 27.77
CA ARG A 501 14.56 11.66 28.22
C ARG A 501 13.24 11.22 27.54
N PRO A 502 12.08 11.52 28.17
CA PRO A 502 10.81 11.37 27.48
C PRO A 502 10.77 12.22 26.19
N PRO A 503 10.03 11.81 25.14
CA PRO A 503 10.03 12.51 23.85
C PRO A 503 9.66 13.99 23.89
N TRP A 504 8.85 14.41 24.85
CA TRP A 504 8.46 15.83 25.05
C TRP A 504 9.53 16.69 25.74
N GLU A 505 10.57 16.08 26.29
CA GLU A 505 11.74 16.76 26.88
C GLU A 505 12.98 16.71 25.99
N GLY A 506 12.93 15.86 24.94
CA GLY A 506 14.04 15.67 23.99
C GLY A 506 14.02 14.28 23.38
N ASN A 507 13.56 14.15 22.14
CA ASN A 507 13.40 12.86 21.46
C ASN A 507 14.75 12.18 21.25
N ASN A 508 14.96 11.01 21.86
CA ASN A 508 16.19 10.22 21.87
C ASN A 508 17.41 10.96 22.48
N GLU A 509 17.22 12.00 23.26
CA GLU A 509 18.31 12.65 23.96
C GLU A 509 18.68 11.88 25.22
N PRO A 510 19.98 11.70 25.54
CA PRO A 510 20.43 11.08 26.78
C PRO A 510 19.91 11.84 28.01
N LEU A 511 19.76 11.12 29.13
CA LEU A 511 19.49 11.75 30.41
C LEU A 511 20.64 12.72 30.78
N ALA A 512 20.32 13.84 31.42
CA ALA A 512 21.34 14.76 31.89
C ALA A 512 22.19 14.17 33.03
N THR A 513 21.55 13.34 33.88
CA THR A 513 22.18 12.64 35.00
C THR A 513 21.47 11.28 35.20
N GLY A 514 22.13 10.35 35.91
CA GLY A 514 21.53 9.06 36.24
C GLY A 514 21.45 8.09 35.06
N ASN A 515 22.31 8.28 34.05
CA ASN A 515 22.43 7.34 32.95
C ASN A 515 22.88 5.96 33.44
N TRP A 516 22.36 4.92 32.80
CA TRP A 516 22.76 3.53 33.04
C TRP A 516 23.45 2.93 31.82
N PRO A 517 24.28 1.89 31.99
CA PRO A 517 24.96 1.21 30.88
C PRO A 517 23.96 0.63 29.87
N LEU A 518 24.26 0.76 28.59
CA LEU A 518 23.45 0.22 27.49
C LEU A 518 24.10 -1.03 26.92
N LEU A 519 23.26 -1.96 26.44
CA LEU A 519 23.63 -3.19 25.77
C LEU A 519 23.10 -3.21 24.33
N ALA A 520 23.85 -3.81 23.39
CA ALA A 520 23.41 -4.07 22.04
C ALA A 520 24.17 -5.23 21.40
N ALA A 521 23.78 -5.64 20.21
CA ALA A 521 24.51 -6.64 19.42
C ALA A 521 25.94 -6.18 19.11
N SER A 522 26.14 -4.89 18.87
CA SER A 522 27.44 -4.27 18.63
C SER A 522 27.48 -2.86 19.24
N ALA A 523 28.69 -2.34 19.49
CA ALA A 523 28.93 -1.02 20.11
C ALA A 523 28.65 0.15 19.12
N ILE A 524 27.41 0.27 18.65
CA ILE A 524 26.95 1.28 17.69
C ILE A 524 25.86 2.12 18.34
N PRO A 525 26.05 3.43 18.62
CA PRO A 525 25.02 4.30 19.18
C PRO A 525 23.86 4.51 18.20
N TYR A 526 22.68 4.90 18.69
CA TYR A 526 21.52 5.20 17.83
C TYR A 526 21.70 6.53 17.09
N LEU A 527 22.15 7.55 17.80
CA LEU A 527 22.56 8.86 17.26
C LEU A 527 23.99 9.16 17.72
N PRO A 528 24.74 10.02 17.05
CA PRO A 528 26.06 10.45 17.51
C PRO A 528 26.07 11.05 18.92
N THR A 529 24.94 11.64 19.33
CA THR A 529 24.73 12.26 20.66
C THR A 529 24.30 11.25 21.71
N CYS A 530 23.88 10.04 21.31
CA CYS A 530 23.44 8.99 22.23
C CYS A 530 24.64 8.28 22.86
N GLN A 531 24.41 7.68 24.03
CA GLN A 531 25.39 6.84 24.70
C GLN A 531 25.71 5.62 23.82
N THR A 532 27.01 5.30 23.68
CA THR A 532 27.46 4.10 22.97
C THR A 532 27.17 2.86 23.82
N PRO A 533 26.41 1.89 23.32
CA PRO A 533 26.15 0.65 24.05
C PRO A 533 27.39 -0.23 24.09
N ARG A 534 27.51 -1.07 25.10
CA ARG A 534 28.48 -2.17 25.13
C ARG A 534 27.94 -3.34 24.30
N GLU A 535 28.83 -3.96 23.52
CA GLU A 535 28.53 -5.22 22.85
C GLU A 535 28.27 -6.33 23.90
N MET A 536 27.17 -7.08 23.72
CA MET A 536 26.79 -8.13 24.63
C MET A 536 27.78 -9.33 24.58
N THR A 537 28.21 -9.77 25.74
CA THR A 537 28.87 -11.08 25.91
C THR A 537 27.82 -12.18 25.93
N ARG A 538 28.25 -13.44 25.88
CA ARG A 538 27.35 -14.60 26.07
C ARG A 538 26.65 -14.56 27.43
N ALA A 539 27.36 -14.16 28.48
CA ALA A 539 26.78 -14.02 29.80
C ALA A 539 25.67 -12.96 29.85
N ASP A 540 25.87 -11.81 29.21
CA ASP A 540 24.83 -10.78 29.08
C ASP A 540 23.60 -11.31 28.32
N MET A 541 23.83 -12.06 27.24
CA MET A 541 22.74 -12.66 26.46
C MET A 541 21.94 -13.68 27.30
N ASP A 542 22.61 -14.48 28.10
CA ASP A 542 21.95 -15.44 29.00
C ASP A 542 21.14 -14.70 30.08
N GLU A 543 21.72 -13.67 30.72
CA GLU A 543 21.06 -12.88 31.75
C GLU A 543 19.79 -12.19 31.21
N VAL A 544 19.89 -11.56 30.06
CA VAL A 544 18.72 -10.89 29.43
C VAL A 544 17.68 -11.91 28.98
N ARG A 545 18.07 -13.04 28.39
CA ARG A 545 17.13 -14.12 28.05
C ARG A 545 16.37 -14.59 29.31
N ASP A 546 17.08 -14.82 30.43
CA ASP A 546 16.48 -15.27 31.68
C ASP A 546 15.58 -14.18 32.29
N ALA A 547 15.88 -12.88 32.07
CA ALA A 547 15.01 -11.78 32.43
C ALA A 547 13.68 -11.81 31.63
N PHE A 548 13.73 -12.12 30.33
CA PHE A 548 12.51 -12.33 29.52
C PHE A 548 11.68 -13.51 30.04
N VAL A 549 12.31 -14.61 30.39
CA VAL A 549 11.64 -15.80 30.97
C VAL A 549 10.97 -15.45 32.31
N ARG A 550 11.70 -14.75 33.21
CA ARG A 550 11.16 -14.28 34.47
C ARG A 550 9.96 -13.35 34.27
N ALA A 551 10.07 -12.36 33.35
CA ALA A 551 8.99 -11.47 33.03
C ALA A 551 7.77 -12.19 32.43
N ALA A 552 7.97 -13.24 31.64
CA ALA A 552 6.89 -14.08 31.13
C ALA A 552 6.14 -14.81 32.24
N ARG A 553 6.86 -15.38 33.22
CA ARG A 553 6.25 -15.99 34.42
C ARG A 553 5.44 -15.00 35.23
N MET A 554 6.03 -13.83 35.51
CA MET A 554 5.34 -12.73 36.21
C MET A 554 4.09 -12.24 35.47
N SER A 555 4.16 -12.20 34.13
CA SER A 555 3.00 -11.85 33.28
C SER A 555 1.87 -12.89 33.38
N GLN A 556 2.23 -14.17 33.50
CA GLN A 556 1.26 -15.24 33.73
C GLN A 556 0.60 -15.10 35.12
N GLU A 557 1.37 -14.78 36.14
CA GLU A 557 0.87 -14.53 37.51
C GLU A 557 -0.02 -13.30 37.58
N ALA A 558 0.28 -12.24 36.81
CA ALA A 558 -0.55 -11.04 36.68
C ALA A 558 -1.85 -11.30 35.90
N GLY A 559 -1.95 -12.42 35.16
CA GLY A 559 -3.17 -12.85 34.48
C GLY A 559 -3.29 -12.44 33.01
N PHE A 560 -2.25 -11.96 32.38
CA PHE A 560 -2.25 -11.58 30.95
C PHE A 560 -2.68 -12.72 30.03
N ASP A 561 -3.33 -12.39 28.91
CA ASP A 561 -3.85 -13.32 27.90
C ASP A 561 -2.82 -13.62 26.80
N LEU A 562 -1.92 -12.68 26.52
CA LEU A 562 -0.95 -12.76 25.44
C LEU A 562 0.36 -12.07 25.85
N ILE A 563 1.49 -12.60 25.40
CA ILE A 563 2.78 -11.90 25.39
C ILE A 563 3.10 -11.49 23.96
N GLU A 564 3.55 -10.25 23.79
CA GLU A 564 4.23 -9.81 22.58
C GLU A 564 5.71 -9.57 22.88
N LEU A 565 6.61 -10.19 22.11
CA LEU A 565 8.04 -9.95 22.20
C LEU A 565 8.44 -8.88 21.18
N HIS A 566 9.16 -7.86 21.64
CA HIS A 566 9.54 -6.73 20.80
C HIS A 566 10.87 -6.98 20.08
N LEU A 567 10.80 -7.36 18.79
CA LEU A 567 11.94 -7.61 17.91
C LEU A 567 12.09 -6.50 16.84
N ALA A 568 11.57 -5.30 17.07
CA ALA A 568 11.50 -4.23 16.09
C ALA A 568 12.17 -2.93 16.56
N HIS A 569 12.19 -1.93 15.69
CA HIS A 569 12.43 -0.50 15.96
C HIS A 569 13.82 -0.18 16.54
N GLY A 570 14.81 -1.03 16.33
CA GLY A 570 16.18 -0.81 16.82
C GLY A 570 16.37 -1.02 18.32
N TYR A 571 15.39 -1.64 19.01
CA TYR A 571 15.54 -2.10 20.39
C TYR A 571 16.42 -3.36 20.46
N LEU A 572 16.72 -3.86 21.64
CA LEU A 572 17.79 -4.83 21.84
C LEU A 572 17.75 -6.02 20.87
N LEU A 573 16.64 -6.76 20.81
CA LEU A 573 16.54 -7.94 19.94
C LEU A 573 16.62 -7.56 18.45
N SER A 574 16.05 -6.40 18.07
CA SER A 574 16.17 -5.85 16.72
C SER A 574 17.62 -5.53 16.36
N THR A 575 18.46 -5.13 17.32
CA THR A 575 19.89 -4.83 17.04
C THR A 575 20.66 -6.05 16.56
N PHE A 576 20.24 -7.26 16.93
CA PHE A 576 20.82 -8.50 16.40
C PHE A 576 20.39 -8.78 14.97
N ILE A 577 19.13 -8.48 14.62
CA ILE A 577 18.51 -8.88 13.35
C ILE A 577 19.04 -8.04 12.18
N SER A 578 19.12 -6.72 12.32
CA SER A 578 19.54 -5.82 11.25
C SER A 578 21.05 -5.85 11.01
N PRO A 579 21.52 -5.96 9.75
CA PRO A 579 22.95 -5.88 9.44
C PRO A 579 23.53 -4.48 9.69
N LEU A 580 22.68 -3.44 9.78
CA LEU A 580 23.12 -2.08 10.10
C LEU A 580 23.57 -1.93 11.56
N THR A 581 23.08 -2.78 12.45
CA THR A 581 23.30 -2.69 13.90
C THR A 581 24.04 -3.90 14.47
N ASN A 582 24.24 -4.95 13.67
CA ASN A 582 24.98 -6.15 14.05
C ASN A 582 26.26 -6.28 13.21
N ARG A 583 27.40 -5.98 13.82
CA ARG A 583 28.75 -6.11 13.23
C ARG A 583 29.56 -7.25 13.85
N ARG A 584 28.86 -8.18 14.54
CA ARG A 584 29.53 -9.32 15.21
C ARG A 584 30.21 -10.24 14.22
N ALA A 585 31.34 -10.81 14.62
CA ALA A 585 32.10 -11.79 13.85
C ALA A 585 31.93 -13.24 14.37
N ASP A 586 31.14 -13.42 15.45
CA ASP A 586 30.81 -14.73 16.02
C ASP A 586 29.54 -15.35 15.39
N GLU A 587 29.04 -16.44 15.96
CA GLU A 587 27.86 -17.17 15.50
C GLU A 587 26.53 -16.37 15.60
N TYR A 588 26.55 -15.16 16.15
CA TYR A 588 25.41 -14.23 16.26
C TYR A 588 25.46 -13.10 15.23
N GLY A 589 26.48 -13.08 14.33
CA GLY A 589 26.67 -12.08 13.30
C GLY A 589 26.71 -12.64 11.87
N GLY A 590 26.84 -11.77 10.87
CA GLY A 590 26.97 -12.16 9.46
C GLY A 590 25.62 -12.50 8.80
N THR A 591 25.36 -13.78 8.51
CA THR A 591 24.13 -14.21 7.81
C THR A 591 22.87 -13.93 8.61
N LEU A 592 21.71 -13.78 7.93
CA LEU A 592 20.43 -13.59 8.62
C LEU A 592 20.15 -14.71 9.64
N ALA A 593 20.45 -15.96 9.29
CA ALA A 593 20.28 -17.10 10.19
C ALA A 593 21.08 -16.95 11.49
N ASN A 594 22.32 -16.48 11.41
CA ASN A 594 23.16 -16.19 12.57
C ASN A 594 22.63 -15.01 13.39
N ARG A 595 22.26 -13.91 12.70
CA ARG A 595 21.70 -12.72 13.36
C ARG A 595 20.38 -13.03 14.08
N MET A 596 19.58 -13.96 13.58
CA MET A 596 18.37 -14.43 14.22
C MET A 596 18.62 -15.39 15.41
N ARG A 597 19.79 -15.96 15.56
CA ARG A 597 20.09 -16.99 16.59
C ARG A 597 19.67 -16.55 18.00
N TYR A 598 20.14 -15.41 18.46
CA TYR A 598 19.81 -14.90 19.79
C TYR A 598 18.33 -14.53 19.97
N PRO A 599 17.68 -13.76 19.07
CA PRO A 599 16.24 -13.58 19.12
C PRO A 599 15.43 -14.88 19.18
N LEU A 600 15.83 -15.90 18.44
CA LEU A 600 15.17 -17.22 18.47
C LEU A 600 15.41 -17.98 19.78
N GLU A 601 16.58 -17.84 20.41
CA GLU A 601 16.84 -18.36 21.74
C GLU A 601 15.87 -17.75 22.77
N VAL A 602 15.65 -16.44 22.72
CA VAL A 602 14.70 -15.75 23.60
C VAL A 602 13.28 -16.23 23.35
N ILE A 603 12.82 -16.30 22.07
CA ILE A 603 11.47 -16.79 21.75
C ILE A 603 11.25 -18.20 22.29
N ARG A 604 12.20 -19.13 22.06
CA ARG A 604 12.10 -20.53 22.54
C ARG A 604 12.05 -20.60 24.06
N ALA A 605 12.89 -19.83 24.75
CA ALA A 605 12.93 -19.80 26.21
C ALA A 605 11.61 -19.24 26.80
N VAL A 606 11.09 -18.17 26.25
CA VAL A 606 9.78 -17.61 26.64
C VAL A 606 8.67 -18.62 26.35
N ARG A 607 8.67 -19.28 25.17
CA ARG A 607 7.67 -20.30 24.82
C ARG A 607 7.71 -21.51 25.80
N ALA A 608 8.87 -21.90 26.26
CA ALA A 608 9.00 -22.97 27.22
C ALA A 608 8.34 -22.65 28.58
N GLU A 609 8.31 -21.39 28.99
CA GLU A 609 7.62 -20.90 30.19
C GLU A 609 6.12 -20.60 29.88
N TRP A 610 5.81 -19.88 28.79
CA TRP A 610 4.48 -19.47 28.37
C TRP A 610 3.84 -20.51 27.43
N ARG A 611 3.45 -21.65 27.96
CA ARG A 611 3.20 -22.87 27.16
C ARG A 611 1.92 -22.87 26.36
N THR A 612 0.81 -22.42 26.93
CA THR A 612 -0.55 -22.59 26.38
C THR A 612 -1.10 -21.33 25.72
N LYS A 613 -0.80 -20.18 26.27
CA LYS A 613 -1.28 -18.89 25.77
C LYS A 613 -0.48 -18.41 24.55
N PRO A 614 -1.04 -17.54 23.71
CA PRO A 614 -0.37 -17.07 22.49
C PRO A 614 0.83 -16.16 22.77
N ILE A 615 1.82 -16.24 21.87
CA ILE A 615 2.95 -15.31 21.73
C ILE A 615 2.84 -14.60 20.41
N SER A 616 2.79 -13.26 20.44
CA SER A 616 3.05 -12.37 19.32
C SER A 616 4.53 -11.99 19.28
N VAL A 617 5.05 -11.73 18.08
CA VAL A 617 6.35 -11.08 17.91
C VAL A 617 6.18 -9.84 17.03
N ARG A 618 6.67 -8.69 17.49
CA ARG A 618 6.68 -7.47 16.69
C ARG A 618 8.00 -7.32 15.98
N ILE A 619 7.99 -7.17 14.64
CA ILE A 619 9.18 -7.07 13.81
C ILE A 619 9.21 -5.77 13.00
N SER A 620 10.41 -5.30 12.61
CA SER A 620 10.59 -4.34 11.52
C SER A 620 10.84 -5.12 10.24
N ALA A 621 9.86 -5.18 9.35
CA ALA A 621 9.94 -5.95 8.11
C ALA A 621 10.99 -5.41 7.13
N VAL A 622 11.30 -4.10 7.21
CA VAL A 622 12.34 -3.42 6.43
C VAL A 622 12.97 -2.30 7.27
N ASP A 623 14.20 -1.94 6.95
CA ASP A 623 14.91 -0.84 7.64
C ASP A 623 14.78 0.51 6.95
N TRP A 624 14.24 0.58 5.73
CA TRP A 624 14.14 1.80 4.91
C TRP A 624 15.48 2.50 4.65
N THR A 625 16.56 1.73 4.62
CA THR A 625 17.94 2.22 4.47
C THR A 625 18.73 1.23 3.64
N PRO A 626 19.53 1.69 2.65
CA PRO A 626 20.40 0.80 1.88
C PRO A 626 21.32 -0.05 2.76
N GLY A 627 21.42 -1.33 2.44
CA GLY A 627 22.22 -2.29 3.21
C GLY A 627 21.56 -2.76 4.53
N GLY A 628 20.32 -2.34 4.81
CA GLY A 628 19.49 -2.85 5.90
C GLY A 628 18.64 -4.04 5.49
N LEU A 629 17.67 -4.40 6.34
CA LEU A 629 16.69 -5.44 6.04
C LEU A 629 15.81 -5.01 4.87
N GLU A 630 15.62 -5.93 3.92
CA GLU A 630 14.67 -5.82 2.83
C GLU A 630 13.40 -6.64 3.12
N ALA A 631 12.34 -6.43 2.33
CA ALA A 631 11.06 -7.10 2.55
C ALA A 631 11.14 -8.63 2.46
N ALA A 632 12.08 -9.19 1.71
CA ALA A 632 12.36 -10.63 1.68
C ALA A 632 12.95 -11.14 3.00
N ASP A 633 13.84 -10.35 3.62
CA ASP A 633 14.38 -10.69 4.95
C ASP A 633 13.26 -10.68 6.00
N GLY A 634 12.31 -9.72 5.92
CA GLY A 634 11.16 -9.66 6.81
C GLY A 634 10.28 -10.93 6.75
N VAL A 635 10.11 -11.51 5.56
CA VAL A 635 9.41 -12.80 5.38
C VAL A 635 10.15 -13.92 6.08
N GLU A 636 11.48 -14.00 5.94
CA GLU A 636 12.31 -15.03 6.57
C GLU A 636 12.36 -14.88 8.09
N VAL A 637 12.49 -13.64 8.60
CA VAL A 637 12.42 -13.33 10.05
C VAL A 637 11.11 -13.82 10.64
N ALA A 638 9.98 -13.54 9.98
CA ALA A 638 8.65 -13.97 10.42
C ALA A 638 8.53 -15.51 10.45
N ARG A 639 9.00 -16.17 9.39
CA ARG A 639 8.99 -17.64 9.29
C ARG A 639 9.81 -18.29 10.40
N LEU A 640 11.02 -17.79 10.64
CA LEU A 640 11.90 -18.29 11.70
C LEU A 640 11.31 -18.05 13.10
N ALA A 641 10.70 -16.89 13.34
CA ALA A 641 10.08 -16.56 14.62
C ALA A 641 8.90 -17.49 14.95
N VAL A 642 8.03 -17.78 13.97
CA VAL A 642 6.91 -18.72 14.14
C VAL A 642 7.42 -20.15 14.34
N ALA A 643 8.43 -20.59 13.61
CA ALA A 643 9.08 -21.88 13.81
C ALA A 643 9.73 -22.02 15.20
N ALA A 644 10.11 -20.90 15.82
CA ALA A 644 10.65 -20.88 17.19
C ALA A 644 9.59 -20.84 18.29
N GLY A 645 8.30 -20.64 17.93
CA GLY A 645 7.18 -20.71 18.87
C GLY A 645 6.29 -19.48 18.95
N ALA A 646 6.46 -18.47 18.10
CA ALA A 646 5.48 -17.39 17.95
C ALA A 646 4.21 -17.91 17.25
N ASP A 647 3.06 -17.33 17.57
CA ASP A 647 1.77 -17.73 16.99
C ASP A 647 1.25 -16.70 15.97
N ILE A 648 1.71 -15.46 16.06
CA ILE A 648 1.34 -14.37 15.16
C ILE A 648 2.46 -13.34 15.10
N VAL A 649 2.58 -12.66 13.98
CA VAL A 649 3.58 -11.61 13.74
C VAL A 649 2.90 -10.24 13.63
N ASP A 650 3.24 -9.30 14.51
CA ASP A 650 2.86 -7.89 14.40
C ASP A 650 3.87 -7.18 13.49
N VAL A 651 3.42 -6.80 12.31
CA VAL A 651 4.27 -6.32 11.22
C VAL A 651 4.35 -4.79 11.21
N SER A 652 5.51 -4.29 11.66
CA SER A 652 5.92 -2.89 11.58
C SER A 652 7.06 -2.72 10.58
N ALA A 653 7.65 -1.53 10.50
CA ALA A 653 8.79 -1.24 9.63
C ALA A 653 9.62 -0.05 10.16
N GLY A 654 10.93 -0.09 9.92
CA GLY A 654 11.87 0.98 10.27
C GLY A 654 12.15 1.13 11.76
N GLY A 655 12.62 2.32 12.14
CA GLY A 655 13.01 2.66 13.51
C GLY A 655 14.35 2.05 13.96
N THR A 656 15.00 1.26 13.12
CA THR A 656 16.27 0.60 13.41
C THR A 656 17.42 1.59 13.44
N VAL A 657 17.49 2.50 12.49
CA VAL A 657 18.51 3.56 12.39
C VAL A 657 17.84 4.91 12.16
N ALA A 658 18.52 5.98 12.54
CA ALA A 658 17.99 7.34 12.43
C ALA A 658 17.92 7.85 10.98
N GLU A 659 18.78 7.34 10.12
CA GLU A 659 18.88 7.70 8.70
C GLU A 659 17.78 7.07 7.83
N ALA A 660 16.93 6.23 8.41
CA ALA A 660 15.82 5.58 7.71
C ALA A 660 14.90 6.61 7.05
N LYS A 661 14.52 6.35 5.80
CA LYS A 661 13.65 7.21 4.99
C LYS A 661 12.35 6.49 4.62
N PRO A 662 11.45 6.26 5.57
CA PRO A 662 10.19 5.58 5.30
C PRO A 662 9.30 6.43 4.39
N VAL A 663 8.67 5.76 3.42
CA VAL A 663 7.66 6.39 2.58
C VAL A 663 6.32 6.30 3.31
N TYR A 664 6.02 7.33 4.08
CA TYR A 664 4.76 7.41 4.82
C TYR A 664 3.56 7.59 3.88
N GLY A 665 2.45 7.03 4.29
CA GLY A 665 1.18 7.15 3.57
C GLY A 665 0.11 6.27 4.23
N ARG A 666 -1.10 6.30 3.69
CA ARG A 666 -2.19 5.43 4.12
C ARG A 666 -1.78 3.97 3.89
N LEU A 667 -1.90 3.13 4.93
CA LEU A 667 -1.62 1.68 4.91
C LEU A 667 -0.15 1.33 4.53
N PHE A 668 0.81 2.22 4.80
CA PHE A 668 2.19 2.10 4.27
C PHE A 668 2.95 0.84 4.73
N GLN A 669 2.52 0.19 5.81
CA GLN A 669 3.12 -1.07 6.30
C GLN A 669 2.31 -2.32 5.92
N THR A 670 1.05 -2.15 5.50
CA THR A 670 0.18 -3.27 5.12
C THR A 670 0.75 -4.15 4.00
N PRO A 671 1.46 -3.63 2.97
CA PRO A 671 2.10 -4.48 1.96
C PRO A 671 3.11 -5.48 2.53
N PHE A 672 3.80 -5.15 3.63
CA PHE A 672 4.73 -6.09 4.29
C PHE A 672 3.99 -7.19 5.04
N SER A 673 2.90 -6.85 5.74
CA SER A 673 2.03 -7.83 6.37
C SER A 673 1.41 -8.79 5.35
N ASP A 674 0.90 -8.26 4.25
CA ASP A 674 0.35 -9.02 3.13
C ASP A 674 1.39 -10.00 2.56
N ARG A 675 2.60 -9.52 2.32
CA ARG A 675 3.71 -10.33 1.82
C ARG A 675 4.10 -11.44 2.79
N ILE A 676 4.29 -11.12 4.06
CA ILE A 676 4.65 -12.09 5.11
C ILE A 676 3.56 -13.14 5.25
N ARG A 677 2.29 -12.72 5.30
CA ARG A 677 1.16 -13.63 5.47
C ARG A 677 1.09 -14.68 4.36
N HIS A 678 1.32 -14.28 3.13
CA HIS A 678 1.18 -15.19 1.99
C HIS A 678 2.47 -15.95 1.65
N GLU A 679 3.65 -15.35 1.77
CA GLU A 679 4.93 -16.01 1.43
C GLU A 679 5.48 -16.87 2.58
N ALA A 680 5.38 -16.41 3.82
CA ALA A 680 5.76 -17.22 4.99
C ALA A 680 4.64 -18.14 5.46
N ARG A 681 3.38 -17.91 5.05
CA ARG A 681 2.17 -18.65 5.47
C ARG A 681 1.96 -18.62 6.99
N VAL A 682 2.15 -17.45 7.59
CA VAL A 682 2.01 -17.22 9.03
C VAL A 682 0.91 -16.19 9.30
N PRO A 683 0.20 -16.30 10.43
CA PRO A 683 -0.75 -15.27 10.84
C PRO A 683 -0.05 -13.94 11.08
N THR A 684 -0.73 -12.83 10.69
CA THR A 684 -0.17 -11.49 10.84
C THR A 684 -1.15 -10.51 11.46
N MET A 685 -0.60 -9.54 12.18
CA MET A 685 -1.24 -8.28 12.52
C MET A 685 -0.58 -7.17 11.70
N THR A 686 -1.35 -6.17 11.27
CA THR A 686 -0.81 -5.04 10.53
C THR A 686 -1.08 -3.73 11.25
N VAL A 687 -0.08 -2.87 11.28
CA VAL A 687 -0.13 -1.50 11.79
C VAL A 687 0.34 -0.54 10.69
N GLY A 688 0.10 0.75 10.81
CA GLY A 688 0.70 1.76 9.92
C GLY A 688 -0.31 2.62 9.18
N ASN A 689 -0.73 3.70 9.83
CA ASN A 689 -1.67 4.71 9.30
C ASN A 689 -2.99 4.12 8.80
N ILE A 690 -3.53 3.17 9.57
CA ILE A 690 -4.90 2.66 9.41
C ILE A 690 -5.78 3.58 10.25
N ALA A 691 -6.69 4.33 9.63
CA ALA A 691 -7.47 5.36 10.30
C ALA A 691 -8.99 5.13 10.22
N SER A 692 -9.48 4.41 9.22
CA SER A 692 -10.91 4.20 8.98
C SER A 692 -11.34 2.74 9.15
N ALA A 693 -12.61 2.54 9.48
CA ALA A 693 -13.24 1.22 9.47
C ALA A 693 -13.22 0.57 8.08
N ALA A 694 -13.36 1.39 7.04
CA ALA A 694 -13.27 0.95 5.66
C ALA A 694 -11.90 0.36 5.30
N ASP A 695 -10.80 0.97 5.80
CA ASP A 695 -9.45 0.42 5.64
C ASP A 695 -9.29 -0.92 6.33
N ALA A 696 -9.73 -0.98 7.59
CA ALA A 696 -9.63 -2.18 8.40
C ALA A 696 -10.41 -3.36 7.80
N ASN A 697 -11.67 -3.13 7.36
CA ASN A 697 -12.47 -4.15 6.66
C ASN A 697 -11.79 -4.60 5.36
N THR A 698 -11.22 -3.66 4.59
CA THR A 698 -10.53 -3.98 3.33
C THR A 698 -9.31 -4.88 3.55
N ILE A 699 -8.50 -4.57 4.57
CA ILE A 699 -7.31 -5.37 4.93
C ILE A 699 -7.71 -6.81 5.25
N LEU A 700 -8.73 -6.98 6.08
CA LEU A 700 -9.16 -8.29 6.56
C LEU A 700 -9.82 -9.11 5.44
N ALA A 701 -10.80 -8.54 4.75
CA ALA A 701 -11.53 -9.22 3.67
C ALA A 701 -10.60 -9.60 2.51
N ALA A 702 -9.64 -8.73 2.16
CA ALA A 702 -8.62 -9.03 1.15
C ALA A 702 -7.56 -10.04 1.64
N GLY A 703 -7.55 -10.43 2.91
CA GLY A 703 -6.58 -11.37 3.46
C GLY A 703 -5.16 -10.81 3.59
N ARG A 704 -5.00 -9.49 3.76
CA ARG A 704 -3.69 -8.85 3.91
C ARG A 704 -3.14 -8.94 5.33
N ALA A 705 -4.00 -9.17 6.30
CA ALA A 705 -3.68 -9.48 7.69
C ALA A 705 -4.85 -10.21 8.34
N ASP A 706 -4.61 -10.82 9.51
CA ASP A 706 -5.63 -11.48 10.31
C ASP A 706 -6.23 -10.56 11.37
N LEU A 707 -5.43 -9.60 11.88
CA LEU A 707 -5.82 -8.58 12.85
C LEU A 707 -5.32 -7.20 12.42
N VAL A 708 -6.00 -6.15 12.88
CA VAL A 708 -5.67 -4.75 12.58
C VAL A 708 -5.27 -4.04 13.86
N VAL A 709 -4.07 -3.46 13.87
CA VAL A 709 -3.47 -2.81 15.04
C VAL A 709 -3.51 -1.30 14.86
N LEU A 710 -4.13 -0.59 15.79
CA LEU A 710 -4.31 0.85 15.74
C LEU A 710 -3.56 1.54 16.90
N ALA A 711 -2.74 2.53 16.56
CA ALA A 711 -1.99 3.32 17.54
C ALA A 711 -2.60 4.72 17.71
N ARG A 712 -2.20 5.68 16.87
CA ARG A 712 -2.62 7.09 16.97
C ARG A 712 -4.14 7.28 16.88
N ALA A 713 -4.83 6.41 16.13
CA ALA A 713 -6.29 6.42 16.07
C ALA A 713 -6.90 6.17 17.47
N HIS A 714 -6.36 5.23 18.26
CA HIS A 714 -6.79 4.97 19.64
C HIS A 714 -6.26 5.99 20.67
N ILE A 715 -5.19 6.76 20.35
CA ILE A 715 -4.81 7.92 21.19
C ILE A 715 -5.83 9.04 21.01
N TRP A 716 -6.17 9.34 19.76
CA TRP A 716 -7.13 10.38 19.41
C TRP A 716 -8.54 10.05 19.92
N ASP A 717 -8.95 8.79 19.76
CA ASP A 717 -10.28 8.30 20.11
C ASP A 717 -10.20 6.93 20.83
N PRO A 718 -10.23 6.89 22.16
CA PRO A 718 -10.26 5.64 22.92
C PRO A 718 -11.46 4.74 22.59
N TYR A 719 -12.55 5.31 22.08
CA TYR A 719 -13.79 4.64 21.69
C TYR A 719 -13.87 4.38 20.18
N TRP A 720 -12.77 4.46 19.47
CA TRP A 720 -12.71 4.29 18.01
C TRP A 720 -13.47 3.04 17.53
N THR A 721 -13.33 1.91 18.22
CA THR A 721 -13.99 0.65 17.85
C THR A 721 -15.52 0.78 17.87
N ARG A 722 -16.08 1.50 18.86
CA ARG A 722 -17.51 1.75 18.94
C ARG A 722 -17.98 2.75 17.89
N HIS A 723 -17.19 3.78 17.61
CA HIS A 723 -17.48 4.73 16.54
C HIS A 723 -17.45 4.04 15.18
N ALA A 724 -16.50 3.15 14.94
CA ALA A 724 -16.44 2.31 13.73
C ALA A 724 -17.66 1.38 13.62
N ALA A 725 -18.09 0.76 14.71
CA ALA A 725 -19.29 -0.08 14.72
C ALA A 725 -20.53 0.74 14.32
N ARG A 726 -20.67 1.93 14.86
CA ARG A 726 -21.77 2.83 14.55
C ARG A 726 -21.74 3.30 13.10
N GLU A 727 -20.58 3.70 12.59
CA GLU A 727 -20.38 4.11 11.18
C GLU A 727 -20.83 2.99 10.22
N LEU A 728 -20.55 1.75 10.56
CA LEU A 728 -20.89 0.57 9.77
C LEU A 728 -22.32 0.05 10.04
N GLY A 729 -23.11 0.71 10.88
CA GLY A 729 -24.44 0.25 11.26
C GLY A 729 -24.44 -1.05 12.08
N TYR A 730 -23.32 -1.41 12.69
CA TYR A 730 -23.17 -2.61 13.51
C TYR A 730 -23.39 -2.30 14.99
N ARG A 731 -24.16 -3.15 15.68
CA ARG A 731 -24.42 -3.01 17.11
C ARG A 731 -23.33 -3.74 17.92
N LEU A 732 -22.42 -2.98 18.52
CA LEU A 732 -21.47 -3.48 19.51
C LEU A 732 -22.00 -3.24 20.91
N PRO A 733 -22.34 -4.28 21.72
CA PRO A 733 -22.93 -4.11 23.05
C PRO A 733 -22.04 -3.28 23.98
N TRP A 734 -22.65 -2.34 24.72
CA TRP A 734 -21.97 -1.56 25.74
C TRP A 734 -21.80 -2.38 27.03
N PRO A 735 -20.77 -2.11 27.85
CA PRO A 735 -20.78 -2.56 29.25
C PRO A 735 -22.07 -2.11 29.96
N SER A 736 -22.58 -2.94 30.89
CA SER A 736 -23.87 -2.73 31.51
C SER A 736 -24.11 -1.31 32.05
N PRO A 737 -23.12 -0.63 32.69
CA PRO A 737 -23.32 0.75 33.16
C PRO A 737 -23.58 1.76 32.05
N TYR A 738 -23.17 1.48 30.83
CA TYR A 738 -23.31 2.35 29.64
C TYR A 738 -24.39 1.86 28.66
N ALA A 739 -25.15 0.82 28.99
CA ALA A 739 -26.13 0.21 28.07
C ALA A 739 -27.15 1.22 27.51
N ARG A 740 -27.47 2.30 28.24
CA ARG A 740 -28.37 3.37 27.78
C ARG A 740 -27.78 4.14 26.54
N ALA A 741 -26.49 4.04 26.28
CA ALA A 741 -25.90 4.66 25.11
C ALA A 741 -26.40 4.05 23.80
N ASP A 742 -26.89 2.81 23.79
CA ASP A 742 -27.46 2.15 22.60
C ASP A 742 -28.69 2.89 22.03
N SER A 743 -29.46 3.58 22.89
CA SER A 743 -30.65 4.33 22.48
C SER A 743 -30.37 5.77 22.04
N PHE A 744 -29.11 6.22 22.17
CA PHE A 744 -28.75 7.59 21.84
C PHE A 744 -28.40 7.72 20.35
N THR A 745 -29.18 8.53 19.64
CA THR A 745 -28.91 8.93 18.25
C THR A 745 -28.49 10.41 18.24
N PRO A 746 -27.18 10.73 18.07
CA PRO A 746 -26.79 12.13 17.93
C PRO A 746 -27.46 12.75 16.72
N ARG A 747 -27.85 14.02 16.84
CA ARG A 747 -28.33 14.77 15.68
C ARG A 747 -27.18 14.90 14.67
N PRO A 748 -27.41 14.71 13.35
CA PRO A 748 -26.41 15.04 12.35
C PRO A 748 -26.01 16.52 12.53
N ARG A 749 -24.71 16.78 12.49
CA ARG A 749 -24.18 18.15 12.49
C ARG A 749 -24.39 18.82 11.16
#